data_9b1388280a0eb920829b05653cfae698
#
_entry.id   9b1388280a0eb920829b05653cfae698
#
_cell.length_a   1.000
_cell.length_b   1.000
_cell.length_c   1.000
_cell.angle_alpha   90.00
_cell.angle_beta   90.00
_cell.angle_gamma   90.00
#
_symmetry.space_group_name_H-M   'P 1'
#
loop_
_entity.id
_entity.type
_entity.pdbx_description
1 polymer ?
#
loop_
_entity_poly.entity_id
_entity_poly.type
_entity_poly.pdbx_seq_one_letter_code
_entity_poly.pdbx_strand_id
1 'polypeptide(L)'
;METIVKRVWEESTKHVSNAIENVKVKQEKYNEDIKVLENKIYNLREELPYADREDRIYMREELNLLRDNYDVLRRDGDEKDTELFISSPYFCKVATDDGNIYISKYKKDYENDIVLFTDNIAKLRFYDVDESEKINGRKHTVNEKIDYIIEESLLKQFIHYKKDLSYIFDGENTTVIKGKMPKVKKATKPVGDRKIGMQEIIDRMKLEQDAVMRAPEIGVTLINGAAGTGKTNIAIHRLRYLLNEFGSMFKEKNMALVCFNVALKEYLNNVIGDLNLSNIQVFSYDKWAYNLVRQYSNINYINYNAKINDETLLAYKSTRYADKLYKYVERLKEQIEDEIINDKIVRYYIPDNYIFNHIITIKDIFELRNEMIESIEGMPDFNDTKLLIDKSLEGILKKYYVTQIDFTNNVFILNATNILYKFYISEELKEEFNDAFFYYKTLFQNRANKYELYSVMYLLSLISGDINKELKVYDHIAIDEVQDFLPIQLKSLKNMSTYSMTLAGDVNQKIFNTDINKWAELGIEVDNFYTLKEVHRSTVQTINLANALIGEDEIINDNSGLKPLLVNVNGLKDNIEKLINAINEIKERNKDASIVVVYPDSKKLNYIDEELNKNGISSYVALKDEWDFTKDVSVTNYHQVKGLEFDHVFILGLNDFESYSYENKDKILYTLLTRSRERVYMYYKKCIPEILEKIDKNLYEMI
;
A
#
# COMPACT_ATOMS: atom_id res chain seq x y z
N MET A 1 31.97 6.08 37.08
CA MET A 1 30.79 6.32 36.23
C MET A 1 31.19 7.21 35.04
N GLU A 2 31.68 8.40 35.27
CA GLU A 2 32.11 9.35 34.23
C GLU A 2 33.18 8.76 33.27
N THR A 3 34.11 7.99 33.77
CA THR A 3 35.12 7.28 32.97
C THR A 3 34.54 6.24 32.03
N ILE A 4 33.51 5.50 32.44
CA ILE A 4 32.84 4.49 31.61
C ILE A 4 32.06 5.18 30.48
N VAL A 5 31.32 6.24 30.80
CA VAL A 5 30.52 6.98 29.82
C VAL A 5 31.40 7.63 28.75
N LYS A 6 32.54 8.25 29.17
CA LYS A 6 33.51 8.83 28.23
C LYS A 6 34.15 7.76 27.33
N ARG A 7 34.50 6.60 27.90
CA ARG A 7 35.02 5.48 27.10
C ARG A 7 34.04 4.98 26.05
N VAL A 8 32.75 4.79 26.41
CA VAL A 8 31.71 4.39 25.47
C VAL A 8 31.55 5.43 24.37
N TRP A 9 31.65 6.73 24.70
CA TRP A 9 31.59 7.81 23.74
C TRP A 9 32.73 7.75 22.71
N GLU A 10 33.98 7.60 23.20
CA GLU A 10 35.16 7.53 22.34
C GLU A 10 35.12 6.30 21.41
N GLU A 11 34.76 5.13 21.97
CA GLU A 11 34.62 3.88 21.21
C GLU A 11 33.51 4.02 20.11
N SER A 12 32.37 4.60 20.49
CA SER A 12 31.25 4.80 19.55
C SER A 12 31.57 5.82 18.46
N THR A 13 32.24 6.92 18.80
CA THR A 13 32.67 7.93 17.82
C THR A 13 33.66 7.34 16.81
N LYS A 14 34.61 6.54 17.27
CA LYS A 14 35.57 5.83 16.41
C LYS A 14 34.83 4.84 15.47
N HIS A 15 33.90 4.09 16.02
CA HIS A 15 33.11 3.13 15.22
C HIS A 15 32.26 3.84 14.13
N VAL A 16 31.61 4.97 14.44
CA VAL A 16 30.91 5.80 13.46
C VAL A 16 31.84 6.21 12.31
N SER A 17 33.02 6.72 12.63
CA SER A 17 34.01 7.17 11.62
C SER A 17 34.47 6.01 10.73
N ASN A 18 34.75 4.85 11.29
CA ASN A 18 35.16 3.66 10.53
C ASN A 18 34.05 3.17 9.59
N ALA A 19 32.80 3.13 10.08
CA ALA A 19 31.66 2.70 9.28
C ALA A 19 31.43 3.64 8.08
N ILE A 20 31.57 4.94 8.28
CA ILE A 20 31.44 5.95 7.20
C ILE A 20 32.55 5.78 6.16
N GLU A 21 33.80 5.60 6.59
CA GLU A 21 34.94 5.41 5.69
C GLU A 21 34.77 4.14 4.84
N ASN A 22 34.40 3.02 5.46
CA ASN A 22 34.15 1.75 4.77
C ASN A 22 33.05 1.85 3.72
N VAL A 23 31.95 2.49 4.05
CA VAL A 23 30.84 2.63 3.08
C VAL A 23 31.24 3.48 1.88
N LYS A 24 32.06 4.52 2.06
CA LYS A 24 32.57 5.33 0.93
C LYS A 24 33.43 4.49 -0.02
N VAL A 25 34.34 3.68 0.51
CA VAL A 25 35.19 2.78 -0.29
C VAL A 25 34.34 1.75 -1.04
N LYS A 26 33.34 1.16 -0.37
CA LYS A 26 32.41 0.20 -1.00
C LYS A 26 31.57 0.86 -2.11
N GLN A 27 31.15 2.10 -1.94
CA GLN A 27 30.39 2.83 -2.95
C GLN A 27 31.17 3.01 -4.25
N GLU A 28 32.46 3.36 -4.16
CA GLU A 28 33.34 3.46 -5.34
C GLU A 28 33.40 2.13 -6.09
N LYS A 29 33.55 1.02 -5.37
CA LYS A 29 33.56 -0.32 -5.95
C LYS A 29 32.22 -0.71 -6.59
N TYR A 30 31.09 -0.42 -5.95
CA TYR A 30 29.76 -0.64 -6.56
C TYR A 30 29.61 0.12 -7.88
N ASN A 31 30.03 1.37 -7.91
CA ASN A 31 29.98 2.19 -9.12
C ASN A 31 30.84 1.64 -10.27
N GLU A 32 31.99 1.02 -9.95
CA GLU A 32 32.84 0.33 -10.93
C GLU A 32 32.18 -0.96 -11.44
N ASP A 33 31.67 -1.80 -10.53
CA ASP A 33 31.02 -3.07 -10.87
C ASP A 33 29.76 -2.86 -11.70
N ILE A 34 28.95 -1.84 -11.38
CA ILE A 34 27.77 -1.43 -12.16
C ILE A 34 28.17 -1.08 -13.60
N LYS A 35 29.20 -0.27 -13.80
CA LYS A 35 29.69 0.09 -15.14
C LYS A 35 30.17 -1.13 -15.94
N VAL A 36 30.82 -2.06 -15.28
CA VAL A 36 31.24 -3.32 -15.92
C VAL A 36 30.04 -4.15 -16.38
N LEU A 37 29.01 -4.25 -15.55
CA LEU A 37 27.78 -4.98 -15.92
C LEU A 37 27.00 -4.27 -17.02
N GLU A 38 26.90 -2.94 -16.99
CA GLU A 38 26.25 -2.16 -18.04
C GLU A 38 26.90 -2.43 -19.41
N ASN A 39 28.23 -2.44 -19.46
CA ASN A 39 28.97 -2.74 -20.69
C ASN A 39 28.73 -4.17 -21.17
N LYS A 40 28.71 -5.17 -20.25
CA LYS A 40 28.41 -6.57 -20.62
C LYS A 40 26.99 -6.71 -21.16
N ILE A 41 26.01 -6.11 -20.49
CA ILE A 41 24.60 -6.11 -20.93
C ILE A 41 24.46 -5.43 -22.31
N TYR A 42 25.17 -4.31 -22.51
CA TYR A 42 25.16 -3.62 -23.80
C TYR A 42 25.72 -4.49 -24.94
N ASN A 43 26.91 -5.08 -24.74
CA ASN A 43 27.55 -5.90 -25.75
C ASN A 43 26.68 -7.14 -26.10
N LEU A 44 26.14 -7.80 -25.10
CA LEU A 44 25.27 -8.97 -25.31
C LEU A 44 23.98 -8.63 -26.08
N ARG A 45 23.45 -7.41 -25.86
CA ARG A 45 22.28 -6.90 -26.62
C ARG A 45 22.61 -6.62 -28.08
N GLU A 46 23.79 -6.08 -28.37
CA GLU A 46 24.25 -5.81 -29.72
C GLU A 46 24.53 -7.11 -30.51
N GLU A 47 25.04 -8.14 -29.85
CA GLU A 47 25.35 -9.44 -30.45
C GLU A 47 24.11 -10.33 -30.66
N LEU A 48 23.11 -10.24 -29.80
CA LEU A 48 21.90 -11.07 -29.78
C LEU A 48 21.17 -11.18 -31.15
N PRO A 49 21.00 -10.10 -31.95
CA PRO A 49 20.33 -10.17 -33.26
C PRO A 49 21.08 -11.02 -34.30
N TYR A 50 22.40 -11.17 -34.16
CA TYR A 50 23.26 -11.84 -35.11
C TYR A 50 23.62 -13.29 -34.75
N ALA A 51 23.28 -13.73 -33.53
CA ALA A 51 23.52 -15.05 -33.02
C ALA A 51 22.59 -16.09 -33.69
N ASP A 52 23.04 -17.35 -33.78
CA ASP A 52 22.18 -18.44 -34.20
C ASP A 52 21.10 -18.80 -33.18
N ARG A 53 20.26 -19.82 -33.47
CA ARG A 53 19.08 -20.12 -32.63
C ARG A 53 19.47 -20.63 -31.25
N GLU A 54 20.47 -21.50 -31.14
CA GLU A 54 20.91 -22.07 -29.86
C GLU A 54 21.60 -21.00 -29.01
N ASP A 55 22.50 -20.24 -29.62
CA ASP A 55 23.24 -19.16 -28.99
C ASP A 55 22.29 -18.04 -28.48
N ARG A 56 21.21 -17.75 -29.22
CA ARG A 56 20.20 -16.76 -28.77
C ARG A 56 19.49 -17.17 -27.48
N ILE A 57 19.26 -18.47 -27.25
CA ILE A 57 18.64 -18.94 -26.00
C ILE A 57 19.60 -18.71 -24.84
N TYR A 58 20.86 -19.15 -24.96
CA TYR A 58 21.90 -18.96 -23.97
C TYR A 58 22.13 -17.46 -23.67
N MET A 59 22.25 -16.63 -24.70
CA MET A 59 22.44 -15.20 -24.55
C MET A 59 21.27 -14.51 -23.86
N ARG A 60 20.03 -14.97 -24.08
CA ARG A 60 18.86 -14.42 -23.36
C ARG A 60 18.87 -14.80 -21.88
N GLU A 61 19.25 -16.03 -21.55
CA GLU A 61 19.38 -16.47 -20.15
C GLU A 61 20.50 -15.72 -19.46
N GLU A 62 21.65 -15.58 -20.09
CA GLU A 62 22.78 -14.80 -19.59
C GLU A 62 22.39 -13.32 -19.40
N LEU A 63 21.67 -12.73 -20.36
CA LEU A 63 21.18 -11.35 -20.26
C LEU A 63 20.22 -11.16 -19.08
N ASN A 64 19.36 -12.14 -18.80
CA ASN A 64 18.46 -12.08 -17.66
C ASN A 64 19.25 -12.17 -16.33
N LEU A 65 20.21 -13.08 -16.24
CA LEU A 65 21.09 -13.21 -15.08
C LEU A 65 21.91 -11.93 -14.81
N LEU A 66 22.48 -11.33 -15.87
CA LEU A 66 23.23 -10.07 -15.77
C LEU A 66 22.33 -8.91 -15.34
N ARG A 67 21.08 -8.87 -15.81
CA ARG A 67 20.10 -7.86 -15.38
C ARG A 67 19.71 -8.03 -13.91
N ASP A 68 19.47 -9.24 -13.46
CA ASP A 68 19.17 -9.52 -12.06
C ASP A 68 20.34 -9.13 -11.15
N ASN A 69 21.57 -9.42 -11.55
CA ASN A 69 22.78 -8.98 -10.84
C ASN A 69 22.94 -7.46 -10.84
N TYR A 70 22.66 -6.79 -11.95
CA TYR A 70 22.66 -5.33 -12.07
C TYR A 70 21.65 -4.69 -11.14
N ASP A 71 20.40 -5.21 -11.09
CA ASP A 71 19.35 -4.71 -10.20
C ASP A 71 19.74 -4.83 -8.71
N VAL A 72 20.43 -5.94 -8.34
CA VAL A 72 20.95 -6.14 -6.97
C VAL A 72 22.07 -5.14 -6.65
N LEU A 73 23.09 -5.03 -7.52
CA LEU A 73 24.21 -4.11 -7.30
C LEU A 73 23.76 -2.64 -7.27
N ARG A 74 22.82 -2.27 -8.13
CA ARG A 74 22.27 -0.91 -8.16
C ARG A 74 21.51 -0.59 -6.86
N ARG A 75 20.78 -1.54 -6.30
CA ARG A 75 20.11 -1.36 -5.00
C ARG A 75 21.13 -1.25 -3.87
N ASP A 76 22.11 -2.15 -3.81
CA ASP A 76 23.11 -2.17 -2.74
C ASP A 76 24.09 -0.98 -2.83
N GLY A 77 24.36 -0.49 -4.05
CA GLY A 77 25.16 0.69 -4.37
C GLY A 77 24.36 1.99 -4.51
N ASP A 78 23.13 2.07 -3.98
CA ASP A 78 22.31 3.28 -4.09
C ASP A 78 22.96 4.49 -3.40
N GLU A 79 23.12 5.58 -4.13
CA GLU A 79 23.79 6.79 -3.65
C GLU A 79 23.00 7.49 -2.54
N LYS A 80 21.67 7.54 -2.65
CA LYS A 80 20.82 8.18 -1.63
C LYS A 80 20.89 7.42 -0.30
N ASP A 81 20.80 6.10 -0.32
CA ASP A 81 20.98 5.29 0.89
C ASP A 81 22.40 5.42 1.45
N THR A 82 23.40 5.61 0.60
CA THR A 82 24.79 5.88 1.01
C THR A 82 24.91 7.23 1.72
N GLU A 83 24.35 8.30 1.16
CA GLU A 83 24.36 9.63 1.78
C GLU A 83 23.65 9.64 3.14
N LEU A 84 22.48 8.98 3.21
CA LEU A 84 21.72 8.83 4.46
C LEU A 84 22.48 8.00 5.50
N PHE A 85 23.15 6.91 5.07
CA PHE A 85 24.02 6.12 5.95
C PHE A 85 25.21 6.95 6.45
N ILE A 86 25.86 7.72 5.61
CA ILE A 86 26.97 8.61 6.01
C ILE A 86 26.50 9.60 7.07
N SER A 87 25.30 10.17 6.91
CA SER A 87 24.72 11.09 7.88
C SER A 87 24.39 10.40 9.22
N SER A 88 23.87 9.16 9.20
CA SER A 88 23.47 8.41 10.38
C SER A 88 23.61 6.89 10.15
N PRO A 89 24.82 6.31 10.36
CA PRO A 89 25.11 4.92 10.00
C PRO A 89 24.25 3.90 10.71
N TYR A 90 23.94 4.13 11.99
CA TYR A 90 23.10 3.25 12.79
C TYR A 90 22.43 4.02 13.94
N PHE A 91 21.41 3.44 14.53
CA PHE A 91 20.65 4.06 15.62
C PHE A 91 20.63 3.24 16.93
N CYS A 92 21.03 1.97 16.88
CA CYS A 92 21.04 1.09 18.04
C CYS A 92 22.22 0.11 17.96
N LYS A 93 22.83 -0.18 19.11
CA LYS A 93 23.78 -1.28 19.33
C LYS A 93 23.16 -2.26 20.29
N VAL A 94 23.27 -3.55 19.98
CA VAL A 94 22.95 -4.66 20.89
C VAL A 94 24.19 -5.55 20.99
N ALA A 95 24.71 -5.75 22.19
CA ALA A 95 25.74 -6.73 22.44
C ALA A 95 25.12 -8.04 22.94
N THR A 96 25.52 -9.14 22.36
CA THR A 96 25.07 -10.49 22.70
C THR A 96 26.25 -11.39 23.08
N ASP A 97 25.94 -12.65 23.41
CA ASP A 97 27.00 -13.67 23.66
C ASP A 97 27.84 -13.95 22.39
N ASP A 98 27.33 -13.60 21.21
CA ASP A 98 27.98 -13.82 19.91
C ASP A 98 28.73 -12.60 19.36
N GLY A 99 28.62 -11.44 20.03
CA GLY A 99 29.28 -10.20 19.61
C GLY A 99 28.37 -8.98 19.63
N ASN A 100 28.87 -7.90 19.06
CA ASN A 100 28.13 -6.64 18.93
C ASN A 100 27.38 -6.62 17.61
N ILE A 101 26.19 -6.03 17.62
CA ILE A 101 25.36 -5.84 16.45
C ILE A 101 24.92 -4.37 16.44
N TYR A 102 25.23 -3.66 15.35
CA TYR A 102 24.77 -2.29 15.13
C TYR A 102 23.64 -2.28 14.09
N ILE A 103 22.55 -1.60 14.39
CA ILE A 103 21.32 -1.66 13.60
C ILE A 103 21.16 -0.38 12.82
N SER A 104 21.21 -0.49 11.48
CA SER A 104 21.08 0.60 10.53
C SER A 104 19.66 0.67 9.93
N LYS A 105 19.28 1.86 9.46
CA LYS A 105 18.05 2.08 8.67
C LYS A 105 18.28 1.90 7.18
N TYR A 106 19.53 2.06 6.70
CA TYR A 106 19.82 2.29 5.28
C TYR A 106 20.61 1.16 4.65
N LYS A 107 21.78 0.82 5.19
CA LYS A 107 22.72 -0.15 4.59
C LYS A 107 23.25 -1.16 5.58
N LYS A 108 23.66 -2.32 5.08
CA LYS A 108 24.45 -3.33 5.79
C LYS A 108 25.93 -3.03 5.65
N ASP A 109 26.69 -3.27 6.71
CA ASP A 109 28.16 -3.29 6.68
C ASP A 109 28.66 -4.36 7.65
N TYR A 110 28.72 -5.60 7.17
CA TYR A 110 29.11 -6.75 7.99
C TYR A 110 30.55 -6.67 8.53
N GLU A 111 31.43 -5.91 7.89
CA GLU A 111 32.80 -5.71 8.39
C GLU A 111 32.83 -4.88 9.67
N ASN A 112 31.81 -4.04 9.88
CA ASN A 112 31.61 -3.24 11.09
C ASN A 112 30.41 -3.75 11.92
N ASP A 113 30.00 -5.01 11.77
CA ASP A 113 28.86 -5.62 12.49
C ASP A 113 27.53 -4.84 12.31
N ILE A 114 27.34 -4.15 11.19
CA ILE A 114 26.15 -3.36 10.90
C ILE A 114 25.16 -4.18 10.07
N VAL A 115 23.97 -4.36 10.62
CA VAL A 115 22.84 -5.05 9.98
C VAL A 115 21.69 -4.07 9.71
N LEU A 116 20.81 -4.41 8.78
CA LEU A 116 19.59 -3.63 8.58
C LEU A 116 18.55 -3.90 9.69
N PHE A 117 17.72 -2.92 9.96
CA PHE A 117 16.60 -3.08 10.89
C PHE A 117 15.61 -4.18 10.46
N THR A 118 15.61 -4.56 9.17
CA THR A 118 14.83 -5.67 8.61
C THR A 118 15.46 -7.04 8.86
N ASP A 119 16.76 -7.13 9.12
CA ASP A 119 17.44 -8.40 9.43
C ASP A 119 16.84 -9.05 10.70
N ASN A 120 16.67 -10.37 10.70
CA ASN A 120 16.04 -11.08 11.82
C ASN A 120 16.74 -10.83 13.17
N ILE A 121 18.05 -10.70 13.15
CA ILE A 121 18.84 -10.44 14.38
C ILE A 121 18.56 -9.04 14.95
N ALA A 122 18.15 -8.07 14.14
CA ALA A 122 17.80 -6.72 14.57
C ALA A 122 16.58 -6.66 15.50
N LYS A 123 15.80 -7.75 15.59
CA LYS A 123 14.70 -7.92 16.55
C LYS A 123 15.17 -7.78 18.00
N LEU A 124 16.43 -8.09 18.28
CA LEU A 124 17.01 -7.98 19.63
C LEU A 124 16.94 -6.56 20.21
N ARG A 125 16.78 -5.52 19.38
CA ARG A 125 16.58 -4.12 19.85
C ARG A 125 15.35 -3.92 20.73
N PHE A 126 14.37 -4.82 20.66
CA PHE A 126 13.14 -4.73 21.44
C PHE A 126 13.25 -5.35 22.82
N TYR A 127 14.31 -6.11 23.10
CA TYR A 127 14.52 -6.81 24.35
C TYR A 127 15.35 -5.97 25.32
N ASP A 128 15.04 -6.09 26.63
CA ASP A 128 15.81 -5.46 27.69
C ASP A 128 17.10 -6.25 27.98
N VAL A 129 18.04 -5.63 28.70
CA VAL A 129 19.27 -6.30 29.12
C VAL A 129 18.93 -7.49 30.03
N ASP A 130 19.61 -8.61 29.83
CA ASP A 130 19.39 -9.95 30.41
C ASP A 130 18.19 -10.72 29.81
N GLU A 131 17.43 -10.15 28.91
CA GLU A 131 16.40 -10.89 28.15
C GLU A 131 17.04 -11.66 26.99
N SER A 132 16.34 -12.70 26.54
CA SER A 132 16.84 -13.58 25.49
C SER A 132 15.74 -13.89 24.48
N GLU A 133 16.16 -14.05 23.22
CA GLU A 133 15.26 -14.45 22.12
C GLU A 133 15.92 -15.54 21.27
N LYS A 134 15.09 -16.40 20.68
CA LYS A 134 15.54 -17.46 19.77
C LYS A 134 15.38 -17.00 18.33
N ILE A 135 16.52 -16.79 17.65
CA ILE A 135 16.54 -16.33 16.26
C ILE A 135 17.27 -17.38 15.42
N ASN A 136 16.65 -17.79 14.32
CA ASN A 136 17.18 -18.82 13.41
C ASN A 136 17.64 -20.11 14.16
N GLY A 137 16.84 -20.49 15.19
CA GLY A 137 17.15 -21.70 15.99
C GLY A 137 18.16 -21.51 17.12
N ARG A 138 18.88 -20.39 17.18
CA ARG A 138 19.89 -20.08 18.20
C ARG A 138 19.35 -19.08 19.22
N LYS A 139 19.66 -19.29 20.50
CA LYS A 139 19.30 -18.37 21.58
C LYS A 139 20.35 -17.27 21.69
N HIS A 140 19.91 -16.02 21.70
CA HIS A 140 20.74 -14.83 21.90
C HIS A 140 20.27 -14.10 23.15
N THR A 141 21.20 -13.73 24.03
CA THR A 141 20.94 -12.94 25.24
C THR A 141 21.46 -11.53 25.04
N VAL A 142 20.64 -10.53 25.40
CA VAL A 142 21.04 -9.12 25.32
C VAL A 142 21.86 -8.77 26.51
N ASN A 143 23.19 -8.60 26.35
CA ASN A 143 24.14 -8.27 27.41
C ASN A 143 24.30 -6.75 27.60
N GLU A 144 24.15 -5.98 26.52
CA GLU A 144 24.23 -4.52 26.52
C GLU A 144 23.35 -3.96 25.40
N LYS A 145 22.75 -2.81 25.64
CA LYS A 145 21.99 -2.07 24.67
C LYS A 145 22.29 -0.58 24.74
N ILE A 146 22.51 0.04 23.57
CA ILE A 146 22.78 1.47 23.45
C ILE A 146 21.99 2.02 22.27
N ASP A 147 21.17 3.04 22.50
CA ASP A 147 20.53 3.81 21.42
C ASP A 147 21.36 5.05 21.14
N TYR A 148 21.51 5.41 19.86
CA TYR A 148 22.33 6.52 19.40
C TYR A 148 21.48 7.59 18.69
N ILE A 149 21.87 8.84 18.86
CA ILE A 149 21.48 9.97 18.02
C ILE A 149 22.74 10.40 17.27
N ILE A 150 22.78 10.11 15.98
CA ILE A 150 23.88 10.47 15.07
C ILE A 150 23.26 11.35 13.98
N GLU A 151 23.77 12.57 13.85
CA GLU A 151 23.32 13.55 12.87
C GLU A 151 24.53 14.18 12.19
N GLU A 152 24.45 14.39 10.86
CA GLU A 152 25.54 14.98 10.07
C GLU A 152 26.89 14.30 10.29
N SER A 153 26.89 12.95 10.32
CA SER A 153 28.10 12.13 10.59
C SER A 153 28.68 12.23 12.00
N LEU A 154 28.03 12.92 12.92
CA LEU A 154 28.52 13.14 14.27
C LEU A 154 27.60 12.49 15.31
N LEU A 155 28.20 11.81 16.29
CA LEU A 155 27.50 11.34 17.47
C LEU A 155 27.07 12.54 18.33
N LYS A 156 25.76 12.73 18.52
CA LYS A 156 25.20 13.83 19.32
C LYS A 156 24.82 13.39 20.72
N GLN A 157 24.32 12.17 20.85
CA GLN A 157 23.84 11.64 22.12
C GLN A 157 23.81 10.11 22.07
N PHE A 158 23.96 9.47 23.23
CA PHE A 158 23.57 8.07 23.38
C PHE A 158 22.78 7.82 24.67
N ILE A 159 22.01 6.73 24.66
CA ILE A 159 21.32 6.18 25.82
C ILE A 159 21.84 4.78 26.06
N HIS A 160 22.54 4.57 27.17
CA HIS A 160 23.07 3.28 27.54
C HIS A 160 22.17 2.62 28.58
N TYR A 161 21.56 1.51 28.21
CA TYR A 161 20.62 0.76 29.04
C TYR A 161 21.40 -0.25 29.92
N LYS A 162 21.08 -0.29 31.19
CA LYS A 162 21.48 -1.30 32.16
C LYS A 162 20.25 -1.84 32.87
N LYS A 163 20.33 -2.98 33.55
CA LYS A 163 19.23 -3.66 34.21
C LYS A 163 18.33 -2.76 35.06
N ASP A 164 18.90 -1.92 35.91
CA ASP A 164 18.19 -1.11 36.91
C ASP A 164 18.38 0.40 36.72
N LEU A 165 19.14 0.82 35.71
CA LEU A 165 19.42 2.22 35.46
C LEU A 165 19.90 2.46 34.04
N SER A 166 19.66 3.67 33.53
CA SER A 166 20.11 4.06 32.19
C SER A 166 20.88 5.38 32.27
N TYR A 167 21.83 5.55 31.36
CA TYR A 167 22.67 6.75 31.26
C TYR A 167 22.35 7.46 29.94
N ILE A 168 22.07 8.75 29.99
CA ILE A 168 22.03 9.60 28.83
C ILE A 168 23.25 10.48 28.83
N PHE A 169 23.98 10.53 27.72
CA PHE A 169 25.15 11.37 27.53
C PHE A 169 25.10 12.12 26.22
N ASP A 170 25.28 13.43 26.27
CA ASP A 170 25.19 14.37 25.15
C ASP A 170 26.54 14.92 24.67
N GLY A 171 27.63 14.31 25.08
CA GLY A 171 29.00 14.76 24.81
C GLY A 171 29.59 15.57 25.97
N GLU A 172 28.79 16.19 26.82
CA GLU A 172 29.23 17.03 27.94
C GLU A 172 28.62 16.54 29.26
N ASN A 173 27.32 16.28 29.30
CA ASN A 173 26.54 16.02 30.49
C ASN A 173 26.09 14.56 30.59
N THR A 174 26.13 14.00 31.79
CA THR A 174 25.57 12.68 32.07
C THR A 174 24.32 12.78 32.92
N THR A 175 23.21 12.32 32.41
CA THR A 175 21.94 12.18 33.16
C THR A 175 21.73 10.72 33.52
N VAL A 176 21.46 10.42 34.80
CA VAL A 176 21.19 9.06 35.27
C VAL A 176 19.71 8.92 35.61
N ILE A 177 19.08 7.90 35.01
CA ILE A 177 17.70 7.54 35.26
C ILE A 177 17.66 6.21 36.01
N LYS A 178 17.08 6.17 37.20
CA LYS A 178 16.88 4.96 38.01
C LYS A 178 15.54 4.28 37.64
N GLY A 179 15.57 2.96 37.51
CA GLY A 179 14.39 2.17 37.13
C GLY A 179 14.25 1.99 35.60
N LYS A 180 13.16 1.32 35.17
CA LYS A 180 12.84 1.25 33.74
C LYS A 180 12.67 2.67 33.20
N MET A 181 13.40 2.96 32.15
CA MET A 181 13.29 4.24 31.48
C MET A 181 11.82 4.49 31.12
N PRO A 182 11.19 5.61 31.54
CA PRO A 182 9.95 6.03 30.89
C PRO A 182 10.29 6.14 29.42
N LYS A 183 9.47 5.56 28.55
CA LYS A 183 9.67 5.62 27.07
C LYS A 183 9.96 7.09 26.74
N VAL A 184 11.24 7.42 26.52
CA VAL A 184 11.66 8.81 26.33
C VAL A 184 10.94 9.30 25.11
N LYS A 185 10.07 10.29 25.29
CA LYS A 185 9.67 11.17 24.17
C LYS A 185 11.00 11.78 23.71
N LYS A 186 11.61 11.22 22.63
CA LYS A 186 12.64 11.99 21.91
C LYS A 186 12.01 13.37 21.73
N ALA A 187 12.71 14.41 22.22
CA ALA A 187 12.19 15.75 22.13
C ALA A 187 11.68 15.93 20.71
N THR A 188 10.39 16.11 20.57
CA THR A 188 9.80 16.48 19.29
C THR A 188 10.56 17.72 18.89
N LYS A 189 11.41 17.65 17.84
CA LYS A 189 11.86 18.87 17.18
C LYS A 189 10.62 19.72 16.99
N PRO A 190 10.66 21.04 17.29
CA PRO A 190 9.52 21.89 17.02
C PRO A 190 9.08 21.60 15.58
N VAL A 191 7.79 21.38 15.41
CA VAL A 191 7.14 20.98 14.15
C VAL A 191 7.38 22.11 13.14
N GLY A 192 8.56 22.10 12.50
CA GLY A 192 8.97 23.07 11.47
C GLY A 192 9.39 22.39 10.17
N ASP A 193 9.70 21.10 10.23
CA ASP A 193 9.96 20.32 9.03
C ASP A 193 8.76 19.42 8.74
N ARG A 194 8.03 19.70 7.66
CA ARG A 194 6.83 19.01 7.16
C ARG A 194 7.09 17.53 6.73
N LYS A 195 8.25 17.01 7.06
CA LYS A 195 8.64 15.62 6.83
C LYS A 195 8.84 14.93 8.17
N ILE A 196 7.77 14.37 8.74
CA ILE A 196 7.95 13.21 9.61
C ILE A 196 8.41 12.11 8.64
N GLY A 197 9.73 12.04 8.43
CA GLY A 197 10.32 11.06 7.55
C GLY A 197 10.00 9.66 8.09
N MET A 198 9.86 8.69 7.20
CA MET A 198 9.73 7.27 7.55
C MET A 198 10.82 6.78 8.51
N GLN A 199 11.92 7.52 8.62
CA GLN A 199 13.04 7.30 9.53
C GLN A 199 12.66 7.38 11.01
N GLU A 200 11.78 8.33 11.40
CA GLU A 200 11.29 8.42 12.78
C GLU A 200 10.36 7.27 13.16
N ILE A 201 9.71 6.66 12.16
CA ILE A 201 8.80 5.53 12.38
C ILE A 201 9.58 4.29 12.76
N ILE A 202 10.74 4.03 12.13
CA ILE A 202 11.61 2.89 12.46
C ILE A 202 12.12 2.99 13.90
N ASP A 203 12.47 4.22 14.35
CA ASP A 203 12.93 4.47 15.71
C ASP A 203 11.84 4.22 16.77
N ARG A 204 10.57 4.35 16.36
CA ARG A 204 9.40 4.20 17.24
C ARG A 204 8.67 2.86 17.04
N MET A 205 9.12 2.04 16.09
CA MET A 205 8.52 0.74 15.81
C MET A 205 8.56 -0.13 17.07
N LYS A 206 7.46 -0.81 17.35
CA LYS A 206 7.32 -1.70 18.50
C LYS A 206 7.41 -3.16 18.08
N LEU A 207 7.59 -4.05 19.07
CA LEU A 207 7.73 -5.48 18.84
C LEU A 207 6.51 -6.07 18.10
N GLU A 208 5.28 -5.62 18.41
CA GLU A 208 4.07 -6.06 17.71
C GLU A 208 4.09 -5.64 16.23
N GLN A 209 4.55 -4.44 15.93
CA GLN A 209 4.66 -3.92 14.57
C GLN A 209 5.77 -4.63 13.78
N ASP A 210 6.90 -4.91 14.43
CA ASP A 210 8.01 -5.68 13.86
C ASP A 210 7.57 -7.13 13.54
N ALA A 211 6.79 -7.75 14.43
CA ALA A 211 6.23 -9.09 14.19
C ALA A 211 5.35 -9.14 12.94
N VAL A 212 4.53 -8.10 12.70
CA VAL A 212 3.71 -7.98 11.50
C VAL A 212 4.55 -7.75 10.26
N MET A 213 5.57 -6.89 10.33
CA MET A 213 6.50 -6.66 9.23
C MET A 213 7.17 -7.97 8.78
N ARG A 214 7.52 -8.83 9.75
CA ARG A 214 8.16 -10.14 9.52
C ARG A 214 7.18 -11.32 9.39
N ALA A 215 5.89 -11.07 9.15
CA ALA A 215 4.92 -12.13 8.87
C ALA A 215 5.41 -13.01 7.70
N PRO A 216 4.94 -14.27 7.57
CA PRO A 216 5.36 -15.17 6.50
C PRO A 216 5.34 -14.53 5.11
N GLU A 217 6.33 -14.85 4.29
CA GLU A 217 6.52 -14.28 2.95
C GLU A 217 5.48 -14.76 1.93
N ILE A 218 4.84 -15.91 2.17
CA ILE A 218 3.81 -16.49 1.30
C ILE A 218 2.43 -16.33 1.95
N GLY A 219 1.40 -16.17 1.11
CA GLY A 219 0.00 -16.10 1.54
C GLY A 219 -0.50 -14.67 1.78
N VAL A 220 -1.71 -14.57 2.30
CA VAL A 220 -2.39 -13.29 2.56
C VAL A 220 -2.25 -12.90 4.02
N THR A 221 -1.58 -11.79 4.28
CA THR A 221 -1.43 -11.22 5.63
C THR A 221 -2.37 -10.04 5.80
N LEU A 222 -3.24 -10.07 6.82
CA LEU A 222 -4.14 -8.98 7.17
C LEU A 222 -3.67 -8.26 8.43
N ILE A 223 -3.49 -6.94 8.30
CA ILE A 223 -3.12 -6.00 9.37
C ILE A 223 -4.38 -5.22 9.77
N ASN A 224 -4.99 -5.63 10.87
CA ASN A 224 -6.10 -4.90 11.47
C ASN A 224 -5.59 -3.92 12.52
N GLY A 225 -6.24 -2.79 12.68
CA GLY A 225 -5.92 -1.84 13.76
C GLY A 225 -6.67 -0.53 13.62
N ALA A 226 -6.89 0.17 14.71
CA ALA A 226 -7.52 1.48 14.73
C ALA A 226 -6.71 2.53 13.94
N ALA A 227 -7.31 3.70 13.70
CA ALA A 227 -6.59 4.81 13.10
C ALA A 227 -5.34 5.20 13.93
N GLY A 228 -4.25 5.52 13.24
CA GLY A 228 -3.01 5.95 13.91
C GLY A 228 -2.16 4.83 14.52
N THR A 229 -2.51 3.55 14.33
CA THR A 229 -1.69 2.40 14.75
C THR A 229 -0.50 2.11 13.83
N GLY A 230 -0.38 2.83 12.68
CA GLY A 230 0.74 2.67 11.76
C GLY A 230 0.59 1.57 10.72
N LYS A 231 -0.60 1.06 10.46
CA LYS A 231 -0.90 -0.02 9.48
C LYS A 231 -0.24 0.20 8.12
N THR A 232 -0.48 1.35 7.50
CA THR A 232 0.06 1.72 6.18
C THR A 232 1.59 1.69 6.19
N ASN A 233 2.20 2.27 7.23
CA ASN A 233 3.66 2.30 7.35
C ASN A 233 4.25 0.90 7.47
N ILE A 234 3.62 0.03 8.26
CA ILE A 234 4.08 -1.34 8.42
C ILE A 234 3.91 -2.13 7.12
N ALA A 235 2.81 -1.93 6.39
CA ALA A 235 2.64 -2.53 5.07
C ALA A 235 3.78 -2.13 4.11
N ILE A 236 4.20 -0.86 4.13
CA ILE A 236 5.32 -0.36 3.31
C ILE A 236 6.67 -0.90 3.80
N HIS A 237 6.93 -0.92 5.11
CA HIS A 237 8.15 -1.52 5.65
C HIS A 237 8.24 -3.01 5.37
N ARG A 238 7.10 -3.70 5.30
CA ARG A 238 7.04 -5.10 4.89
C ARG A 238 7.48 -5.29 3.43
N LEU A 239 7.15 -4.38 2.51
CA LEU A 239 7.68 -4.42 1.14
C LEU A 239 9.21 -4.43 1.16
N ARG A 240 9.82 -3.54 1.93
CA ARG A 240 11.29 -3.49 2.08
C ARG A 240 11.85 -4.76 2.73
N TYR A 241 11.17 -5.28 3.75
CA TYR A 241 11.54 -6.54 4.40
C TYR A 241 11.56 -7.71 3.41
N LEU A 242 10.48 -7.88 2.62
CA LEU A 242 10.39 -8.95 1.62
C LEU A 242 11.51 -8.86 0.57
N LEU A 243 11.81 -7.65 0.09
CA LEU A 243 12.92 -7.43 -0.85
C LEU A 243 14.29 -7.77 -0.27
N ASN A 244 14.53 -7.41 0.99
CA ASN A 244 15.84 -7.60 1.61
C ASN A 244 16.08 -9.05 2.02
N GLU A 245 15.08 -9.72 2.60
CA GLU A 245 15.23 -11.07 3.11
C GLU A 245 14.96 -12.15 2.05
N PHE A 246 14.10 -11.86 1.08
CA PHE A 246 13.64 -12.81 0.05
C PHE A 246 13.82 -12.27 -1.38
N GLY A 247 14.90 -11.53 -1.64
CA GLY A 247 15.16 -10.87 -2.92
C GLY A 247 15.32 -11.80 -4.13
N SER A 248 15.50 -13.12 -3.90
CA SER A 248 15.43 -14.13 -4.97
C SER A 248 13.98 -14.36 -5.45
N MET A 249 13.00 -14.24 -4.55
CA MET A 249 11.57 -14.46 -4.82
C MET A 249 10.87 -13.17 -5.23
N PHE A 250 11.16 -12.06 -4.55
CA PHE A 250 10.50 -10.77 -4.76
C PHE A 250 11.41 -9.80 -5.53
N LYS A 251 10.91 -9.31 -6.66
CA LYS A 251 11.59 -8.28 -7.45
C LYS A 251 10.87 -6.96 -7.30
N GLU A 252 11.56 -5.89 -7.00
CA GLU A 252 10.97 -4.57 -6.75
C GLU A 252 10.01 -4.13 -7.85
N LYS A 253 10.40 -4.29 -9.12
CA LYS A 253 9.57 -3.99 -10.31
C LYS A 253 8.28 -4.81 -10.42
N ASN A 254 8.21 -5.96 -9.71
CA ASN A 254 7.05 -6.86 -9.67
C ASN A 254 6.27 -6.73 -8.36
N MET A 255 6.49 -5.69 -7.57
CA MET A 255 5.71 -5.41 -6.37
C MET A 255 4.81 -4.20 -6.61
N ALA A 256 3.66 -4.20 -5.94
CA ALA A 256 2.70 -3.11 -6.04
C ALA A 256 2.15 -2.69 -4.68
N LEU A 257 1.85 -1.39 -4.56
CA LEU A 257 1.07 -0.82 -3.48
C LEU A 257 -0.22 -0.22 -4.06
N VAL A 258 -1.35 -0.78 -3.67
CA VAL A 258 -2.67 -0.38 -4.13
C VAL A 258 -3.34 0.48 -3.08
N CYS A 259 -3.81 1.65 -3.47
CA CYS A 259 -4.54 2.57 -2.62
C CYS A 259 -5.94 2.84 -3.16
N PHE A 260 -6.80 3.33 -2.28
CA PHE A 260 -8.20 3.57 -2.62
C PHE A 260 -8.37 4.82 -3.51
N ASN A 261 -7.64 5.93 -3.23
CA ASN A 261 -7.80 7.20 -3.95
C ASN A 261 -6.45 7.77 -4.46
N VAL A 262 -6.53 8.78 -5.32
CA VAL A 262 -5.36 9.38 -5.98
C VAL A 262 -4.56 10.26 -5.02
N ALA A 263 -5.21 10.97 -4.09
CA ALA A 263 -4.51 11.80 -3.09
C ALA A 263 -3.59 10.95 -2.20
N LEU A 264 -4.09 9.79 -1.74
CA LEU A 264 -3.29 8.83 -0.98
C LEU A 264 -2.13 8.27 -1.82
N LYS A 265 -2.35 8.05 -3.13
CA LYS A 265 -1.29 7.60 -4.05
C LYS A 265 -0.10 8.58 -4.06
N GLU A 266 -0.34 9.88 -4.18
CA GLU A 266 0.74 10.89 -4.20
C GLU A 266 1.52 10.91 -2.89
N TYR A 267 0.81 10.85 -1.76
CA TYR A 267 1.44 10.72 -0.45
C TYR A 267 2.31 9.46 -0.36
N LEU A 268 1.78 8.30 -0.76
CA LEU A 268 2.48 7.02 -0.71
C LEU A 268 3.69 6.97 -1.66
N ASN A 269 3.64 7.62 -2.83
CA ASN A 269 4.79 7.75 -3.72
C ASN A 269 5.95 8.49 -3.05
N ASN A 270 5.66 9.56 -2.30
CA ASN A 270 6.70 10.29 -1.56
C ASN A 270 7.32 9.40 -0.46
N VAL A 271 6.47 8.69 0.28
CA VAL A 271 6.89 7.77 1.35
C VAL A 271 7.76 6.62 0.80
N ILE A 272 7.35 6.01 -0.32
CA ILE A 272 8.11 4.95 -1.00
C ILE A 272 9.45 5.50 -1.52
N GLY A 273 9.46 6.72 -2.06
CA GLY A 273 10.69 7.40 -2.47
C GLY A 273 11.67 7.64 -1.32
N ASP A 274 11.17 7.92 -0.12
CA ASP A 274 12.01 8.09 1.08
C ASP A 274 12.63 6.76 1.57
N LEU A 275 12.01 5.63 1.25
CA LEU A 275 12.53 4.28 1.55
C LEU A 275 13.38 3.69 0.43
N ASN A 276 13.62 4.44 -0.62
CA ASN A 276 14.35 3.99 -1.81
C ASN A 276 13.74 2.75 -2.50
N LEU A 277 12.42 2.75 -2.63
CA LEU A 277 11.62 1.70 -3.28
C LEU A 277 10.96 2.24 -4.57
N SER A 278 11.70 3.02 -5.36
CA SER A 278 11.18 3.81 -6.48
C SER A 278 10.62 3.00 -7.65
N ASN A 279 10.98 1.71 -7.76
CA ASN A 279 10.48 0.83 -8.82
C ASN A 279 9.18 0.09 -8.43
N ILE A 280 8.73 0.19 -7.17
CA ILE A 280 7.44 -0.35 -6.74
C ILE A 280 6.33 0.48 -7.39
N GLN A 281 5.35 -0.20 -7.97
CA GLN A 281 4.22 0.46 -8.60
C GLN A 281 3.19 0.90 -7.57
N VAL A 282 2.91 2.21 -7.49
CA VAL A 282 1.80 2.74 -6.68
C VAL A 282 0.65 3.17 -7.58
N PHE A 283 -0.52 2.60 -7.37
CA PHE A 283 -1.69 2.96 -8.16
C PHE A 283 -3.00 2.95 -7.35
N SER A 284 -3.96 3.78 -7.77
CA SER A 284 -5.33 3.64 -7.30
C SER A 284 -6.04 2.59 -8.15
N TYR A 285 -6.81 1.71 -7.50
CA TYR A 285 -7.49 0.61 -8.20
C TYR A 285 -8.37 1.09 -9.36
N ASP A 286 -9.21 2.10 -9.13
CA ASP A 286 -10.16 2.60 -10.13
C ASP A 286 -9.45 3.09 -11.41
N LYS A 287 -8.37 3.87 -11.27
CA LYS A 287 -7.63 4.40 -12.42
C LYS A 287 -6.87 3.31 -13.16
N TRP A 288 -6.28 2.39 -12.42
CA TRP A 288 -5.56 1.25 -12.98
C TRP A 288 -6.51 0.31 -13.74
N ALA A 289 -7.64 -0.08 -13.13
CA ALA A 289 -8.66 -0.90 -13.76
C ALA A 289 -9.26 -0.23 -15.01
N TYR A 290 -9.53 1.09 -14.93
CA TYR A 290 -10.02 1.87 -16.06
C TYR A 290 -9.08 1.80 -17.27
N ASN A 291 -7.78 1.96 -17.05
CA ASN A 291 -6.79 1.92 -18.13
C ASN A 291 -6.74 0.53 -18.78
N LEU A 292 -6.65 -0.54 -17.96
CA LEU A 292 -6.59 -1.90 -18.47
C LEU A 292 -7.87 -2.33 -19.19
N VAL A 293 -9.03 -2.03 -18.62
CA VAL A 293 -10.31 -2.36 -19.24
C VAL A 293 -10.49 -1.66 -20.58
N ARG A 294 -10.10 -0.38 -20.69
CA ARG A 294 -10.16 0.34 -21.97
C ARG A 294 -9.19 -0.16 -23.03
N GLN A 295 -8.06 -0.67 -22.60
CA GLN A 295 -7.02 -1.15 -23.50
C GLN A 295 -7.27 -2.59 -23.97
N TYR A 296 -7.77 -3.46 -23.08
CA TYR A 296 -7.88 -4.90 -23.32
C TYR A 296 -9.32 -5.40 -23.42
N SER A 297 -10.33 -4.53 -23.47
CA SER A 297 -11.71 -4.93 -23.68
C SER A 297 -12.44 -4.04 -24.67
N ASN A 298 -13.61 -4.48 -25.12
CA ASN A 298 -14.47 -3.70 -25.99
C ASN A 298 -15.30 -2.61 -25.26
N ILE A 299 -15.02 -2.31 -23.99
CA ILE A 299 -15.66 -1.22 -23.24
C ILE A 299 -14.99 0.12 -23.62
N ASN A 300 -15.78 1.03 -24.18
CA ASN A 300 -15.30 2.33 -24.64
C ASN A 300 -15.55 3.47 -23.66
N TYR A 301 -16.56 3.33 -22.79
CA TYR A 301 -16.99 4.38 -21.87
C TYR A 301 -17.45 3.81 -20.54
N ILE A 302 -17.00 4.44 -19.43
CA ILE A 302 -17.44 4.12 -18.06
C ILE A 302 -18.33 5.25 -17.54
N ASN A 303 -19.57 4.91 -17.20
CA ASN A 303 -20.50 5.84 -16.58
C ASN A 303 -20.47 5.72 -15.06
N TYR A 304 -19.68 6.56 -14.42
CA TYR A 304 -19.57 6.58 -12.94
C TYR A 304 -20.85 7.07 -12.24
N ASN A 305 -21.71 7.79 -12.95
CA ASN A 305 -22.97 8.36 -12.41
C ASN A 305 -24.20 7.52 -12.83
N ALA A 306 -24.01 6.29 -13.28
CA ALA A 306 -25.12 5.41 -13.64
C ALA A 306 -26.02 5.16 -12.41
N LYS A 307 -27.31 5.36 -12.58
CA LYS A 307 -28.30 4.99 -11.55
C LYS A 307 -28.47 3.47 -11.58
N ILE A 308 -28.15 2.84 -10.48
CA ILE A 308 -28.25 1.40 -10.25
C ILE A 308 -29.31 1.20 -9.17
N ASN A 309 -30.20 0.24 -9.34
CA ASN A 309 -31.18 -0.09 -8.29
C ASN A 309 -30.51 -0.75 -7.10
N ASP A 310 -31.15 -0.72 -5.94
CA ASP A 310 -30.57 -1.20 -4.68
C ASP A 310 -30.26 -2.70 -4.70
N GLU A 311 -31.11 -3.51 -5.33
CA GLU A 311 -30.89 -4.97 -5.42
C GLU A 311 -29.65 -5.30 -6.23
N THR A 312 -29.48 -4.68 -7.41
CA THR A 312 -28.28 -4.85 -8.23
C THR A 312 -27.04 -4.32 -7.52
N LEU A 313 -27.16 -3.20 -6.82
CA LEU A 313 -26.07 -2.62 -6.05
C LEU A 313 -25.62 -3.58 -4.93
N LEU A 314 -26.54 -4.16 -4.18
CA LEU A 314 -26.26 -5.17 -3.16
C LEU A 314 -25.62 -6.42 -3.78
N ALA A 315 -26.11 -6.87 -4.93
CA ALA A 315 -25.51 -8.00 -5.63
C ALA A 315 -24.04 -7.73 -6.00
N TYR A 316 -23.72 -6.60 -6.63
CA TYR A 316 -22.34 -6.25 -7.00
C TYR A 316 -21.39 -6.20 -5.79
N LYS A 317 -21.89 -5.81 -4.63
CA LYS A 317 -21.10 -5.71 -3.39
C LYS A 317 -20.85 -7.07 -2.73
N SER A 318 -21.61 -8.09 -3.08
CA SER A 318 -21.56 -9.39 -2.42
C SER A 318 -20.41 -10.27 -2.94
N THR A 319 -19.89 -11.13 -2.08
CA THR A 319 -18.94 -12.20 -2.45
C THR A 319 -19.59 -13.17 -3.43
N ARG A 320 -20.89 -13.46 -3.28
CA ARG A 320 -21.65 -14.40 -4.11
C ARG A 320 -21.65 -14.00 -5.59
N TYR A 321 -21.76 -12.71 -5.90
CA TYR A 321 -21.67 -12.23 -7.28
C TYR A 321 -20.33 -12.59 -7.92
N ALA A 322 -19.23 -12.31 -7.23
CA ALA A 322 -17.90 -12.64 -7.72
C ALA A 322 -17.70 -14.16 -7.87
N ASP A 323 -18.24 -14.97 -6.94
CA ASP A 323 -18.17 -16.43 -7.01
C ASP A 323 -18.98 -17.00 -8.19
N LYS A 324 -20.15 -16.44 -8.47
CA LYS A 324 -20.96 -16.83 -9.65
C LYS A 324 -20.26 -16.48 -10.94
N LEU A 325 -19.66 -15.28 -11.02
CA LEU A 325 -18.88 -14.86 -12.19
C LEU A 325 -17.66 -15.76 -12.42
N TYR A 326 -16.95 -16.13 -11.34
CA TYR A 326 -15.86 -17.09 -11.41
C TYR A 326 -16.32 -18.44 -12.00
N LYS A 327 -17.36 -19.05 -11.43
CA LYS A 327 -17.91 -20.33 -11.93
C LYS A 327 -18.37 -20.27 -13.38
N TYR A 328 -18.96 -19.13 -13.79
CA TYR A 328 -19.35 -18.92 -15.17
C TYR A 328 -18.13 -18.90 -16.10
N VAL A 329 -17.05 -18.23 -15.71
CA VAL A 329 -15.80 -18.16 -16.50
C VAL A 329 -15.14 -19.53 -16.57
N GLU A 330 -15.08 -20.31 -15.50
CA GLU A 330 -14.50 -21.66 -15.52
C GLU A 330 -15.22 -22.57 -16.54
N ARG A 331 -16.54 -22.50 -16.61
CA ARG A 331 -17.28 -23.25 -17.65
C ARG A 331 -17.00 -22.75 -19.08
N LEU A 332 -16.79 -21.44 -19.25
CA LEU A 332 -16.35 -20.93 -20.57
C LEU A 332 -14.97 -21.47 -20.95
N LYS A 333 -14.08 -21.61 -20.00
CA LYS A 333 -12.75 -22.21 -20.22
C LYS A 333 -12.86 -23.67 -20.63
N GLU A 334 -13.67 -24.46 -19.90
CA GLU A 334 -13.93 -25.87 -20.27
C GLU A 334 -14.48 -26.00 -21.70
N GLN A 335 -15.43 -25.13 -22.09
CA GLN A 335 -15.98 -25.13 -23.45
C GLN A 335 -14.95 -24.79 -24.53
N ILE A 336 -14.04 -23.86 -24.24
CA ILE A 336 -12.95 -23.50 -25.17
C ILE A 336 -11.95 -24.63 -25.30
N GLU A 337 -11.56 -25.26 -24.19
CA GLU A 337 -10.69 -26.41 -24.16
C GLU A 337 -11.27 -27.55 -25.01
N ASP A 338 -12.54 -27.88 -24.82
CA ASP A 338 -13.24 -28.90 -25.59
C ASP A 338 -13.25 -28.56 -27.09
N GLU A 339 -13.47 -27.30 -27.48
CA GLU A 339 -13.43 -26.94 -28.91
C GLU A 339 -12.02 -26.96 -29.50
N ILE A 340 -11.00 -26.57 -28.76
CA ILE A 340 -9.60 -26.65 -29.19
C ILE A 340 -9.20 -28.10 -29.42
N ILE A 341 -9.50 -29.00 -28.48
CA ILE A 341 -9.19 -30.42 -28.59
C ILE A 341 -9.92 -31.10 -29.78
N ASN A 342 -11.14 -30.65 -30.05
CA ASN A 342 -11.96 -31.24 -31.13
C ASN A 342 -11.81 -30.53 -32.47
N ASP A 343 -11.12 -29.39 -32.55
CA ASP A 343 -10.84 -28.73 -33.82
C ASP A 343 -9.89 -29.55 -34.70
N LYS A 344 -10.26 -29.76 -35.94
CA LYS A 344 -9.52 -30.69 -36.84
C LYS A 344 -8.10 -30.19 -37.17
N ILE A 345 -7.93 -28.88 -37.28
CA ILE A 345 -6.65 -28.26 -37.65
C ILE A 345 -5.76 -28.25 -36.43
N VAL A 346 -6.24 -27.74 -35.31
CA VAL A 346 -5.50 -27.65 -34.06
C VAL A 346 -5.04 -29.04 -33.62
N ARG A 347 -5.96 -30.02 -33.58
CA ARG A 347 -5.65 -31.42 -33.21
C ARG A 347 -4.59 -32.08 -34.09
N TYR A 348 -4.51 -31.73 -35.37
CA TYR A 348 -3.52 -32.30 -36.29
C TYR A 348 -2.11 -31.79 -36.06
N TYR A 349 -1.96 -30.55 -35.63
CA TYR A 349 -0.66 -29.87 -35.43
C TYR A 349 -0.22 -29.75 -33.98
N ILE A 350 -1.02 -30.19 -33.00
CA ILE A 350 -0.57 -30.28 -31.62
C ILE A 350 0.60 -31.30 -31.53
N PRO A 351 1.75 -30.98 -30.92
CA PRO A 351 2.83 -31.92 -30.71
C PRO A 351 2.38 -33.12 -29.87
N ASP A 352 2.84 -34.35 -30.26
CA ASP A 352 2.45 -35.61 -29.59
C ASP A 352 2.78 -35.63 -28.08
N ASN A 353 3.76 -34.86 -27.67
CA ASN A 353 4.19 -34.71 -26.26
C ASN A 353 3.52 -33.55 -25.52
N TYR A 354 2.62 -32.83 -26.19
CA TYR A 354 1.91 -31.72 -25.55
C TYR A 354 0.93 -32.28 -24.51
N ILE A 355 1.17 -31.92 -23.24
CA ILE A 355 0.26 -32.25 -22.15
C ILE A 355 -0.71 -31.11 -22.03
N PHE A 356 -1.98 -31.37 -22.32
CA PHE A 356 -3.07 -30.41 -21.96
C PHE A 356 -3.15 -30.28 -20.46
N ASN A 357 -2.35 -29.41 -19.89
CA ASN A 357 -2.57 -28.91 -18.54
C ASN A 357 -3.66 -27.85 -18.64
N HIS A 358 -4.93 -28.24 -18.56
CA HIS A 358 -6.11 -27.38 -18.60
C HIS A 358 -5.82 -25.97 -19.16
N ILE A 359 -6.15 -25.74 -20.43
CA ILE A 359 -5.96 -24.42 -21.06
C ILE A 359 -6.84 -23.42 -20.31
N ILE A 360 -6.18 -22.60 -19.52
CA ILE A 360 -6.87 -21.80 -18.52
C ILE A 360 -6.99 -20.34 -18.97
N THR A 361 -6.01 -19.81 -19.70
CA THR A 361 -5.92 -18.39 -20.06
C THR A 361 -5.61 -18.16 -21.54
N ILE A 362 -5.74 -16.92 -21.99
CA ILE A 362 -5.31 -16.51 -23.34
C ILE A 362 -3.79 -16.69 -23.50
N LYS A 363 -3.01 -16.48 -22.45
CA LYS A 363 -1.56 -16.74 -22.46
C LYS A 363 -1.27 -18.18 -22.83
N ASP A 364 -1.95 -19.14 -22.20
CA ASP A 364 -1.74 -20.56 -22.48
C ASP A 364 -2.04 -20.91 -23.95
N ILE A 365 -3.03 -20.24 -24.54
CA ILE A 365 -3.36 -20.40 -25.96
C ILE A 365 -2.27 -19.79 -26.87
N PHE A 366 -1.67 -18.65 -26.49
CA PHE A 366 -0.50 -18.13 -27.21
C PHE A 366 0.70 -19.08 -27.12
N GLU A 367 0.94 -19.67 -25.96
CA GLU A 367 2.00 -20.66 -25.76
C GLU A 367 1.75 -21.90 -26.58
N LEU A 368 0.56 -22.49 -26.52
CA LEU A 368 0.15 -23.62 -27.37
C LEU A 368 0.38 -23.30 -28.86
N ARG A 369 -0.10 -22.15 -29.31
CA ARG A 369 0.09 -21.73 -30.70
C ARG A 369 1.57 -21.66 -31.06
N ASN A 370 2.44 -21.15 -30.22
CA ASN A 370 3.86 -21.02 -30.48
C ASN A 370 4.52 -22.44 -30.60
N GLU A 371 4.19 -23.35 -29.72
CA GLU A 371 4.66 -24.75 -29.82
C GLU A 371 4.20 -25.42 -31.11
N MET A 372 2.94 -25.21 -31.52
CA MET A 372 2.45 -25.72 -32.81
C MET A 372 3.23 -25.12 -33.99
N ILE A 373 3.51 -23.82 -33.98
CA ILE A 373 4.29 -23.16 -35.04
C ILE A 373 5.73 -23.66 -35.07
N GLU A 374 6.35 -23.90 -33.93
CA GLU A 374 7.67 -24.51 -33.84
C GLU A 374 7.69 -25.92 -34.40
N SER A 375 6.64 -26.72 -34.18
CA SER A 375 6.56 -28.10 -34.71
C SER A 375 6.48 -28.20 -36.23
N ILE A 376 6.00 -27.16 -36.91
CA ILE A 376 5.86 -27.08 -38.36
C ILE A 376 7.03 -26.34 -39.04
N GLU A 377 7.99 -25.83 -38.28
CA GLU A 377 9.11 -25.05 -38.80
C GLU A 377 9.93 -25.92 -39.80
N GLY A 378 10.15 -25.41 -41.00
CA GLY A 378 10.82 -26.15 -42.07
C GLY A 378 9.90 -26.91 -43.03
N MET A 379 8.57 -26.92 -42.81
CA MET A 379 7.65 -27.50 -43.81
C MET A 379 7.58 -26.63 -45.07
N PRO A 380 7.37 -27.21 -46.25
CA PRO A 380 7.34 -26.46 -47.52
C PRO A 380 6.23 -25.42 -47.59
N ASP A 381 5.10 -25.67 -46.90
CA ASP A 381 3.89 -24.83 -46.81
C ASP A 381 3.74 -24.13 -45.47
N PHE A 382 4.86 -23.84 -44.78
CA PHE A 382 4.90 -23.23 -43.44
C PHE A 382 3.96 -22.05 -43.26
N ASN A 383 4.01 -21.07 -44.19
CA ASN A 383 3.19 -19.85 -44.06
C ASN A 383 1.69 -20.11 -44.19
N ASP A 384 1.29 -21.01 -45.06
CA ASP A 384 -0.11 -21.38 -45.25
C ASP A 384 -0.62 -22.19 -44.07
N THR A 385 0.17 -23.12 -43.54
CA THR A 385 -0.14 -23.93 -42.35
C THR A 385 -0.25 -23.02 -41.09
N LYS A 386 0.71 -22.13 -40.90
CA LYS A 386 0.64 -21.12 -39.81
C LYS A 386 -0.64 -20.31 -39.88
N LEU A 387 -1.02 -19.84 -41.07
CA LEU A 387 -2.27 -19.06 -41.24
C LEU A 387 -3.52 -19.87 -40.92
N LEU A 388 -3.52 -21.19 -41.25
CA LEU A 388 -4.62 -22.10 -40.90
C LEU A 388 -4.75 -22.29 -39.38
N ILE A 389 -3.67 -22.51 -38.68
CA ILE A 389 -3.62 -22.62 -37.22
C ILE A 389 -4.13 -21.33 -36.58
N ASP A 390 -3.57 -20.18 -36.98
CA ASP A 390 -3.95 -18.87 -36.46
C ASP A 390 -5.45 -18.60 -36.68
N LYS A 391 -6.03 -18.89 -37.86
CA LYS A 391 -7.45 -18.75 -38.15
C LYS A 391 -8.35 -19.68 -37.34
N SER A 392 -7.92 -20.90 -37.07
CA SER A 392 -8.69 -21.87 -36.30
C SER A 392 -8.77 -21.42 -34.83
N LEU A 393 -7.64 -21.10 -34.22
CA LEU A 393 -7.60 -20.59 -32.85
C LEU A 393 -8.33 -19.25 -32.70
N GLU A 394 -8.16 -18.32 -33.65
CA GLU A 394 -8.89 -17.05 -33.69
C GLU A 394 -10.41 -17.27 -33.75
N GLY A 395 -10.88 -18.23 -34.57
CA GLY A 395 -12.29 -18.57 -34.70
C GLY A 395 -12.91 -19.04 -33.39
N ILE A 396 -12.20 -19.92 -32.68
CA ILE A 396 -12.61 -20.44 -31.37
C ILE A 396 -12.64 -19.28 -30.35
N LEU A 397 -11.57 -18.52 -30.25
CA LEU A 397 -11.49 -17.42 -29.27
C LEU A 397 -12.53 -16.32 -29.52
N LYS A 398 -12.79 -15.97 -30.77
CA LYS A 398 -13.85 -14.98 -31.12
C LYS A 398 -15.25 -15.44 -30.75
N LYS A 399 -15.52 -16.72 -30.74
CA LYS A 399 -16.81 -17.27 -30.31
C LYS A 399 -17.08 -17.04 -28.82
N TYR A 400 -16.03 -17.07 -27.97
CA TYR A 400 -16.15 -17.08 -26.52
C TYR A 400 -15.61 -15.82 -25.84
N TYR A 401 -14.36 -15.43 -26.14
CA TYR A 401 -13.61 -14.49 -25.33
C TYR A 401 -13.33 -13.14 -25.96
N VAL A 402 -12.94 -13.10 -27.24
CA VAL A 402 -12.37 -11.88 -27.81
C VAL A 402 -13.18 -11.33 -28.97
N THR A 403 -13.05 -10.03 -29.21
CA THR A 403 -13.49 -9.39 -30.45
C THR A 403 -12.35 -9.37 -31.48
N GLN A 404 -11.12 -9.26 -30.99
CA GLN A 404 -9.90 -9.20 -31.81
C GLN A 404 -8.77 -9.96 -31.09
N ILE A 405 -7.91 -10.58 -31.89
CA ILE A 405 -6.66 -11.18 -31.41
C ILE A 405 -5.57 -11.05 -32.48
N ASP A 406 -4.37 -10.74 -32.06
CA ASP A 406 -3.15 -10.69 -32.88
C ASP A 406 -2.08 -11.55 -32.22
N PHE A 407 -1.89 -12.74 -32.75
CA PHE A 407 -0.90 -13.70 -32.24
C PHE A 407 0.54 -13.26 -32.47
N THR A 408 0.81 -12.34 -33.42
CA THR A 408 2.17 -11.87 -33.71
C THR A 408 2.65 -10.86 -32.68
N ASN A 409 1.76 -9.98 -32.26
CA ASN A 409 2.07 -8.89 -31.33
C ASN A 409 1.61 -9.20 -29.88
N ASN A 410 1.09 -10.39 -29.60
CA ASN A 410 0.52 -10.77 -28.31
C ASN A 410 -0.55 -9.77 -27.81
N VAL A 411 -1.47 -9.37 -28.69
CA VAL A 411 -2.55 -8.42 -28.40
C VAL A 411 -3.91 -9.09 -28.56
N PHE A 412 -4.81 -8.79 -27.64
CA PHE A 412 -6.20 -9.20 -27.72
C PHE A 412 -7.13 -8.10 -27.20
N ILE A 413 -8.39 -8.17 -27.61
CA ILE A 413 -9.50 -7.34 -27.08
C ILE A 413 -10.59 -8.26 -26.57
N LEU A 414 -10.79 -8.29 -25.26
CA LEU A 414 -11.83 -9.08 -24.60
C LEU A 414 -13.24 -8.61 -25.02
N ASN A 415 -14.12 -9.52 -25.35
CA ASN A 415 -15.53 -9.27 -25.63
C ASN A 415 -16.32 -9.19 -24.31
N ALA A 416 -15.94 -8.26 -23.45
CA ALA A 416 -16.48 -8.13 -22.10
C ALA A 416 -17.98 -7.90 -22.08
N THR A 417 -18.51 -7.13 -23.05
CA THR A 417 -19.95 -6.86 -23.16
C THR A 417 -20.76 -8.13 -23.39
N ASN A 418 -20.30 -9.01 -24.28
CA ASN A 418 -20.99 -10.26 -24.58
C ASN A 418 -20.88 -11.26 -23.42
N ILE A 419 -19.71 -11.36 -22.80
CA ILE A 419 -19.49 -12.25 -21.65
C ILE A 419 -20.40 -11.84 -20.48
N LEU A 420 -20.40 -10.57 -20.10
CA LEU A 420 -21.25 -10.07 -19.01
C LEU A 420 -22.73 -10.15 -19.35
N TYR A 421 -23.12 -9.86 -20.60
CA TYR A 421 -24.50 -10.01 -21.02
C TYR A 421 -24.99 -11.45 -20.86
N LYS A 422 -24.25 -12.44 -21.38
CA LYS A 422 -24.59 -13.86 -21.25
C LYS A 422 -24.62 -14.30 -19.78
N PHE A 423 -23.69 -13.79 -18.96
CA PHE A 423 -23.67 -14.03 -17.52
C PHE A 423 -24.93 -13.46 -16.85
N TYR A 424 -25.36 -12.23 -17.17
CA TYR A 424 -26.54 -11.60 -16.56
C TYR A 424 -27.86 -12.27 -16.89
N ILE A 425 -27.96 -12.94 -18.03
CA ILE A 425 -29.15 -13.73 -18.41
C ILE A 425 -29.04 -15.21 -18.04
N SER A 426 -27.94 -15.65 -17.43
CA SER A 426 -27.74 -17.05 -17.04
C SER A 426 -28.71 -17.45 -15.93
N GLU A 427 -29.20 -18.71 -15.97
CA GLU A 427 -30.10 -19.23 -14.93
C GLU A 427 -29.45 -19.18 -13.53
N GLU A 428 -28.15 -19.42 -13.44
CA GLU A 428 -27.42 -19.40 -12.16
C GLU A 428 -27.39 -18.03 -11.48
N LEU A 429 -27.30 -16.96 -12.26
CA LEU A 429 -27.35 -15.62 -11.70
C LEU A 429 -28.77 -15.26 -11.31
N LYS A 430 -29.77 -15.67 -12.11
CA LYS A 430 -31.17 -15.48 -11.81
C LYS A 430 -31.63 -16.22 -10.57
N GLU A 431 -31.17 -17.46 -10.36
CA GLU A 431 -31.46 -18.25 -9.14
C GLU A 431 -30.96 -17.56 -7.87
N GLU A 432 -29.82 -16.86 -7.94
CA GLU A 432 -29.22 -16.18 -6.81
C GLU A 432 -29.75 -14.76 -6.57
N PHE A 433 -29.97 -14.01 -7.64
CA PHE A 433 -30.28 -12.56 -7.59
C PHE A 433 -31.58 -12.18 -8.32
N ASN A 434 -32.45 -13.15 -8.64
CA ASN A 434 -33.68 -12.94 -9.40
C ASN A 434 -33.40 -12.16 -10.69
N ASP A 435 -34.27 -11.22 -11.04
CA ASP A 435 -34.14 -10.38 -12.24
C ASP A 435 -33.32 -9.09 -12.01
N ALA A 436 -32.52 -9.00 -10.95
CA ALA A 436 -31.77 -7.80 -10.59
C ALA A 436 -30.93 -7.22 -11.75
N PHE A 437 -30.43 -8.08 -12.64
CA PHE A 437 -29.58 -7.70 -13.77
C PHE A 437 -30.31 -7.58 -15.12
N PHE A 438 -31.59 -7.79 -15.17
CA PHE A 438 -32.38 -7.82 -16.44
C PHE A 438 -32.36 -6.49 -17.21
N TYR A 439 -32.14 -5.37 -16.56
CA TYR A 439 -32.29 -4.04 -17.16
C TYR A 439 -31.02 -3.46 -17.79
N TYR A 440 -29.90 -4.20 -17.85
CA TYR A 440 -28.61 -3.69 -18.36
C TYR A 440 -28.49 -3.66 -19.88
N LYS A 441 -29.28 -2.76 -20.51
CA LYS A 441 -29.19 -2.46 -21.97
C LYS A 441 -27.93 -1.68 -22.36
N THR A 442 -27.21 -1.09 -21.40
CA THR A 442 -26.04 -0.24 -21.65
C THR A 442 -24.83 -1.00 -22.18
N LEU A 443 -24.67 -2.27 -21.81
CA LEU A 443 -23.60 -3.13 -22.32
C LEU A 443 -23.62 -3.29 -23.85
N PHE A 444 -24.78 -3.30 -24.48
CA PHE A 444 -24.91 -3.39 -25.95
C PHE A 444 -24.29 -2.20 -26.71
N GLN A 445 -23.96 -1.11 -26.04
CA GLN A 445 -23.32 0.08 -26.60
C GLN A 445 -21.84 0.18 -26.21
N ASN A 446 -21.20 -0.90 -25.76
CA ASN A 446 -19.84 -0.91 -25.25
C ASN A 446 -19.61 0.10 -24.11
N ARG A 447 -20.64 0.30 -23.30
CA ARG A 447 -20.62 1.17 -22.12
C ARG A 447 -20.80 0.31 -20.88
N ALA A 448 -20.11 0.69 -19.81
CA ALA A 448 -20.22 0.04 -18.52
C ALA A 448 -20.44 1.05 -17.40
N ASN A 449 -21.05 0.64 -16.31
CA ASN A 449 -21.05 1.39 -15.06
C ASN A 449 -19.79 1.08 -14.24
N LYS A 450 -19.62 1.73 -13.09
CA LYS A 450 -18.46 1.56 -12.20
C LYS A 450 -18.29 0.10 -11.73
N TYR A 451 -19.38 -0.60 -11.42
CA TYR A 451 -19.31 -1.98 -10.90
C TYR A 451 -19.06 -2.99 -12.03
N GLU A 452 -19.55 -2.71 -13.22
CA GLU A 452 -19.20 -3.47 -14.43
C GLU A 452 -17.73 -3.30 -14.79
N LEU A 453 -17.13 -2.11 -14.57
CA LEU A 453 -15.68 -1.92 -14.68
C LEU A 453 -14.94 -2.94 -13.81
N TYR A 454 -15.36 -3.14 -12.56
CA TYR A 454 -14.75 -4.13 -11.66
C TYR A 454 -14.99 -5.56 -12.12
N SER A 455 -16.17 -5.85 -12.65
CA SER A 455 -16.49 -7.16 -13.23
C SER A 455 -15.60 -7.47 -14.44
N VAL A 456 -15.40 -6.50 -15.33
CA VAL A 456 -14.50 -6.67 -16.49
C VAL A 456 -13.03 -6.80 -16.06
N MET A 457 -12.61 -6.05 -15.05
CA MET A 457 -11.26 -6.21 -14.49
C MET A 457 -11.05 -7.60 -13.90
N TYR A 458 -12.06 -8.14 -13.23
CA TYR A 458 -12.03 -9.51 -12.72
C TYR A 458 -12.00 -10.54 -13.86
N LEU A 459 -12.80 -10.35 -14.93
CA LEU A 459 -12.71 -11.18 -16.14
C LEU A 459 -11.31 -11.16 -16.74
N LEU A 460 -10.69 -9.99 -16.88
CA LEU A 460 -9.31 -9.89 -17.37
C LEU A 460 -8.35 -10.68 -16.48
N SER A 461 -8.46 -10.58 -15.15
CA SER A 461 -7.59 -11.32 -14.22
C SER A 461 -7.76 -12.85 -14.29
N LEU A 462 -8.93 -13.34 -14.72
CA LEU A 462 -9.24 -14.77 -14.87
C LEU A 462 -8.84 -15.34 -16.25
N ILE A 463 -8.90 -14.50 -17.28
CA ILE A 463 -8.85 -14.96 -18.68
C ILE A 463 -7.51 -14.62 -19.34
N SER A 464 -6.85 -13.50 -19.00
CA SER A 464 -5.67 -13.05 -19.77
C SER A 464 -4.40 -13.86 -19.50
N GLY A 465 -4.09 -14.17 -18.26
CA GLY A 465 -2.74 -14.58 -17.84
C GLY A 465 -1.72 -13.42 -17.88
N ASP A 466 -0.45 -13.72 -17.64
CA ASP A 466 0.67 -12.76 -17.70
C ASP A 466 1.19 -12.61 -19.14
N ILE A 467 0.47 -11.87 -19.98
CA ILE A 467 0.75 -11.74 -21.42
C ILE A 467 1.79 -10.66 -21.71
N ASN A 468 1.77 -9.55 -20.94
CA ASN A 468 2.65 -8.40 -21.20
C ASN A 468 2.89 -7.56 -19.93
N LYS A 469 3.69 -6.49 -20.05
CA LYS A 469 4.08 -5.64 -18.93
C LYS A 469 2.91 -4.96 -18.19
N GLU A 470 1.76 -4.85 -18.80
CA GLU A 470 0.60 -4.13 -18.26
C GLU A 470 -0.40 -5.09 -17.61
N LEU A 471 -0.63 -6.26 -18.23
CA LEU A 471 -1.39 -7.38 -17.66
C LEU A 471 -0.42 -8.38 -17.01
N LYS A 472 0.40 -7.89 -16.09
CA LYS A 472 1.38 -8.71 -15.39
C LYS A 472 0.85 -9.24 -14.07
N VAL A 473 1.42 -10.35 -13.63
CA VAL A 473 1.26 -10.85 -12.27
C VAL A 473 2.37 -10.27 -11.40
N TYR A 474 2.00 -9.85 -10.19
CA TYR A 474 2.92 -9.27 -9.22
C TYR A 474 3.43 -10.33 -8.27
N ASP A 475 4.70 -10.23 -7.85
CA ASP A 475 5.26 -11.09 -6.81
C ASP A 475 4.55 -10.85 -5.46
N HIS A 476 4.27 -9.58 -5.16
CA HIS A 476 3.55 -9.14 -3.98
C HIS A 476 2.67 -7.91 -4.24
N ILE A 477 1.48 -7.91 -3.64
CA ILE A 477 0.58 -6.75 -3.65
C ILE A 477 0.25 -6.34 -2.21
N ALA A 478 0.60 -5.11 -1.85
CA ALA A 478 0.12 -4.47 -0.63
C ALA A 478 -1.11 -3.62 -0.93
N ILE A 479 -2.14 -3.70 -0.09
CA ILE A 479 -3.39 -2.94 -0.22
C ILE A 479 -3.64 -2.17 1.06
N ASP A 480 -3.75 -0.85 0.94
CA ASP A 480 -4.13 0.01 2.05
C ASP A 480 -5.63 0.33 2.02
N GLU A 481 -6.22 0.58 3.19
CA GLU A 481 -7.66 0.82 3.38
C GLU A 481 -8.55 -0.28 2.80
N VAL A 482 -8.17 -1.55 3.02
CA VAL A 482 -8.81 -2.73 2.40
C VAL A 482 -10.31 -2.83 2.66
N GLN A 483 -10.84 -2.25 3.75
CA GLN A 483 -12.27 -2.23 4.08
C GLN A 483 -13.14 -1.46 3.07
N ASP A 484 -12.53 -0.68 2.16
CA ASP A 484 -13.26 0.06 1.12
C ASP A 484 -13.32 -0.67 -0.22
N PHE A 485 -12.61 -1.78 -0.32
CA PHE A 485 -12.63 -2.59 -1.53
C PHE A 485 -13.82 -3.55 -1.54
N LEU A 486 -14.38 -3.77 -2.72
CA LEU A 486 -15.36 -4.81 -2.91
C LEU A 486 -14.69 -6.19 -3.05
N PRO A 487 -15.38 -7.29 -2.67
CA PRO A 487 -14.83 -8.64 -2.83
C PRO A 487 -14.31 -8.94 -4.24
N ILE A 488 -15.02 -8.48 -5.28
CA ILE A 488 -14.60 -8.69 -6.67
C ILE A 488 -13.30 -7.97 -7.02
N GLN A 489 -13.03 -6.78 -6.43
CA GLN A 489 -11.78 -6.07 -6.60
C GLN A 489 -10.62 -6.82 -5.95
N LEU A 490 -10.84 -7.33 -4.72
CA LEU A 490 -9.83 -8.10 -3.99
C LEU A 490 -9.52 -9.42 -4.67
N LYS A 491 -10.53 -10.12 -5.19
CA LYS A 491 -10.34 -11.34 -5.98
C LYS A 491 -9.54 -11.07 -7.27
N SER A 492 -9.80 -9.96 -7.96
CA SER A 492 -9.02 -9.59 -9.15
C SER A 492 -7.54 -9.34 -8.83
N LEU A 493 -7.25 -8.64 -7.73
CA LEU A 493 -5.88 -8.42 -7.26
C LEU A 493 -5.22 -9.72 -6.78
N LYS A 494 -5.98 -10.62 -6.13
CA LYS A 494 -5.46 -11.93 -5.70
C LYS A 494 -5.04 -12.79 -6.89
N ASN A 495 -5.82 -12.82 -7.96
CA ASN A 495 -5.46 -13.52 -9.19
C ASN A 495 -4.19 -12.96 -9.86
N MET A 496 -3.88 -11.68 -9.60
CA MET A 496 -2.70 -11.00 -10.13
C MET A 496 -1.52 -10.98 -9.14
N SER A 497 -1.58 -11.78 -8.07
CA SER A 497 -0.51 -11.92 -7.07
C SER A 497 0.01 -13.35 -7.05
N THR A 498 1.32 -13.53 -7.28
CA THR A 498 1.95 -14.86 -7.33
C THR A 498 2.15 -15.45 -5.93
N TYR A 499 2.86 -14.74 -5.06
CA TYR A 499 3.31 -15.32 -3.79
C TYR A 499 2.50 -14.82 -2.61
N SER A 500 2.29 -13.52 -2.48
CA SER A 500 1.67 -13.00 -1.27
C SER A 500 0.96 -11.66 -1.44
N MET A 501 0.08 -11.36 -0.48
CA MET A 501 -0.58 -10.07 -0.33
C MET A 501 -0.46 -9.57 1.11
N THR A 502 -0.37 -8.26 1.28
CA THR A 502 -0.52 -7.59 2.56
C THR A 502 -1.72 -6.66 2.51
N LEU A 503 -2.69 -6.91 3.37
CA LEU A 503 -3.92 -6.13 3.49
C LEU A 503 -3.84 -5.29 4.75
N ALA A 504 -4.00 -3.99 4.65
CA ALA A 504 -4.05 -3.09 5.79
C ALA A 504 -5.41 -2.39 5.88
N GLY A 505 -6.05 -2.40 7.06
CA GLY A 505 -7.37 -1.79 7.18
C GLY A 505 -7.94 -1.71 8.59
N ASP A 506 -9.11 -1.06 8.66
CA ASP A 506 -9.92 -0.90 9.87
C ASP A 506 -11.40 -0.96 9.49
N VAL A 507 -12.11 -1.99 9.88
CA VAL A 507 -13.55 -2.13 9.57
C VAL A 507 -14.40 -1.00 10.15
N ASN A 508 -13.91 -0.33 11.19
CA ASN A 508 -14.60 0.80 11.82
C ASN A 508 -14.43 2.12 11.04
N GLN A 509 -13.45 2.21 10.14
CA GLN A 509 -13.24 3.36 9.25
C GLN A 509 -13.96 3.26 7.90
N LYS A 510 -14.97 2.45 7.81
CA LYS A 510 -15.76 2.24 6.61
C LYS A 510 -16.66 3.45 6.32
N ILE A 511 -16.31 4.27 5.33
CA ILE A 511 -17.14 5.40 4.86
C ILE A 511 -18.02 4.98 3.69
N PHE A 512 -17.51 4.11 2.82
CA PHE A 512 -18.24 3.64 1.66
C PHE A 512 -19.11 2.43 2.02
N ASN A 513 -20.32 2.38 1.49
CA ASN A 513 -21.24 1.25 1.69
C ASN A 513 -20.73 -0.02 1.01
N THR A 514 -19.63 -0.59 1.51
CA THR A 514 -19.24 -1.97 1.25
C THR A 514 -19.92 -2.85 2.30
N ASP A 515 -20.32 -4.07 1.97
CA ASP A 515 -20.99 -4.96 2.96
C ASP A 515 -19.99 -5.65 3.90
N ILE A 516 -18.71 -5.29 3.83
CA ILE A 516 -17.67 -5.85 4.72
C ILE A 516 -17.84 -5.27 6.12
N ASN A 517 -18.50 -5.98 7.00
CA ASN A 517 -18.62 -5.66 8.42
C ASN A 517 -17.66 -6.51 9.28
N LYS A 518 -17.18 -7.60 8.71
CA LYS A 518 -16.21 -8.52 9.31
C LYS A 518 -15.17 -8.91 8.28
N TRP A 519 -13.96 -9.17 8.70
CA TRP A 519 -12.86 -9.59 7.83
C TRP A 519 -13.14 -10.88 7.04
N ALA A 520 -14.01 -11.76 7.55
CA ALA A 520 -14.47 -12.95 6.82
C ALA A 520 -15.26 -12.64 5.53
N GLU A 521 -15.72 -11.41 5.35
CA GLU A 521 -16.52 -10.96 4.19
C GLU A 521 -15.67 -10.37 3.06
N LEU A 522 -14.32 -10.38 3.19
CA LEU A 522 -13.40 -9.91 2.14
C LEU A 522 -13.51 -10.71 0.82
N GLY A 523 -14.01 -11.95 0.89
CA GLY A 523 -14.12 -12.83 -0.27
C GLY A 523 -12.81 -13.47 -0.72
N ILE A 524 -11.73 -13.28 0.03
CA ILE A 524 -10.44 -13.96 -0.12
C ILE A 524 -10.03 -14.55 1.22
N GLU A 525 -9.31 -15.67 1.18
CA GLU A 525 -8.78 -16.33 2.37
C GLU A 525 -7.62 -15.53 2.95
N VAL A 526 -7.57 -15.42 4.28
CA VAL A 526 -6.51 -14.73 5.02
C VAL A 526 -5.73 -15.78 5.79
N ASP A 527 -4.45 -15.91 5.48
CA ASP A 527 -3.56 -16.91 6.09
C ASP A 527 -3.01 -16.42 7.43
N ASN A 528 -2.71 -15.13 7.53
CA ASN A 528 -2.11 -14.53 8.72
C ASN A 528 -2.90 -13.30 9.14
N PHE A 529 -3.34 -13.24 10.40
CA PHE A 529 -4.12 -12.14 10.95
C PHE A 529 -3.40 -11.49 12.13
N TYR A 530 -3.15 -10.19 12.02
CA TYR A 530 -2.51 -9.40 13.08
C TYR A 530 -3.37 -8.21 13.47
N THR A 531 -3.41 -7.90 14.76
CA THR A 531 -4.10 -6.71 15.27
C THR A 531 -3.11 -5.80 15.98
N LEU A 532 -3.00 -4.56 15.49
CA LEU A 532 -2.23 -3.50 16.13
C LEU A 532 -3.12 -2.77 17.14
N LYS A 533 -2.71 -2.72 18.39
CA LYS A 533 -3.51 -2.17 19.49
C LYS A 533 -3.09 -0.76 19.89
N GLU A 534 -1.83 -0.41 19.73
CA GLU A 534 -1.31 0.86 20.21
C GLU A 534 -1.46 1.97 19.15
N VAL A 535 -2.10 3.06 19.55
CA VAL A 535 -2.25 4.27 18.72
C VAL A 535 -1.11 5.23 19.03
N HIS A 536 -0.44 5.73 18.01
CA HIS A 536 0.78 6.54 18.16
C HIS A 536 0.63 7.99 17.70
N ARG A 537 -0.41 8.31 16.92
CA ARG A 537 -0.51 9.59 16.22
C ARG A 537 -1.52 10.54 16.84
N SER A 538 -2.74 10.11 17.01
CA SER A 538 -3.80 10.91 17.57
C SER A 538 -3.69 10.98 19.10
N THR A 539 -4.23 12.03 19.70
CA THR A 539 -4.27 12.16 21.15
C THR A 539 -5.26 11.15 21.76
N VAL A 540 -4.97 10.68 22.97
CA VAL A 540 -5.88 9.79 23.73
C VAL A 540 -7.28 10.37 23.82
N GLN A 541 -7.39 11.69 24.04
CA GLN A 541 -8.67 12.38 24.18
C GLN A 541 -9.50 12.27 22.89
N THR A 542 -8.86 12.44 21.73
CA THR A 542 -9.55 12.32 20.44
C THR A 542 -9.97 10.87 20.15
N ILE A 543 -9.09 9.92 20.44
CA ILE A 543 -9.39 8.49 20.20
C ILE A 543 -10.48 7.99 21.13
N ASN A 544 -10.48 8.38 22.41
CA ASN A 544 -11.54 7.95 23.34
C ASN A 544 -12.91 8.51 22.95
N LEU A 545 -12.99 9.74 22.44
CA LEU A 545 -14.23 10.23 21.84
C LEU A 545 -14.64 9.42 20.60
N ALA A 546 -13.68 9.11 19.72
CA ALA A 546 -13.94 8.31 18.52
C ALA A 546 -14.41 6.88 18.86
N ASN A 547 -13.76 6.22 19.82
CA ASN A 547 -14.12 4.87 20.25
C ASN A 547 -15.52 4.85 20.90
N ALA A 548 -15.86 5.86 21.71
CA ALA A 548 -17.21 5.96 22.31
C ALA A 548 -18.32 6.05 21.25
N LEU A 549 -18.06 6.63 20.06
CA LEU A 549 -19.03 6.68 18.95
C LEU A 549 -19.37 5.30 18.37
N ILE A 550 -18.40 4.39 18.36
CA ILE A 550 -18.53 3.06 17.76
C ILE A 550 -18.70 1.94 18.79
N GLY A 551 -18.75 2.29 20.08
CA GLY A 551 -18.92 1.33 21.17
C GLY A 551 -17.67 0.51 21.50
N GLU A 552 -16.48 1.02 21.17
CA GLU A 552 -15.19 0.44 21.54
C GLU A 552 -14.69 1.00 22.87
N ASP A 553 -13.83 0.23 23.54
CA ASP A 553 -13.27 0.61 24.84
C ASP A 553 -12.31 1.80 24.77
N GLU A 554 -12.17 2.53 25.87
CA GLU A 554 -11.16 3.57 26.02
C GLU A 554 -9.75 2.99 25.94
N ILE A 555 -8.84 3.73 25.29
CA ILE A 555 -7.44 3.37 25.23
C ILE A 555 -6.62 4.16 26.23
N ILE A 556 -5.67 3.49 26.84
CA ILE A 556 -4.64 4.12 27.68
C ILE A 556 -3.38 4.26 26.81
N ASN A 557 -3.02 5.51 26.51
CA ASN A 557 -1.82 5.79 25.72
C ASN A 557 -1.11 7.01 26.33
N ASP A 558 0.19 7.13 26.11
CA ASP A 558 1.02 8.24 26.61
C ASP A 558 0.88 9.53 25.79
N ASN A 559 0.18 9.50 24.64
CA ASN A 559 -0.02 10.67 23.78
C ASN A 559 -1.20 11.54 24.26
N SER A 560 -1.04 12.19 25.40
CA SER A 560 -2.06 13.10 25.96
C SER A 560 -2.08 14.45 25.24
N GLY A 561 -3.27 14.97 24.95
CA GLY A 561 -3.48 16.28 24.29
C GLY A 561 -4.72 17.01 24.82
N LEU A 562 -5.16 18.01 24.05
CA LEU A 562 -6.39 18.73 24.37
C LEU A 562 -7.62 17.91 23.97
N LYS A 563 -8.70 18.03 24.72
CA LYS A 563 -9.98 17.42 24.37
C LYS A 563 -10.52 18.00 23.04
N PRO A 564 -11.21 17.20 22.22
CA PRO A 564 -11.99 17.72 21.09
C PRO A 564 -12.91 18.85 21.53
N LEU A 565 -13.05 19.88 20.71
CA LEU A 565 -13.82 21.09 21.04
C LEU A 565 -15.14 21.11 20.27
N LEU A 566 -16.25 21.23 20.99
CA LEU A 566 -17.59 21.40 20.44
C LEU A 566 -18.01 22.87 20.49
N VAL A 567 -18.18 23.47 19.30
CA VAL A 567 -18.39 24.93 19.16
C VAL A 567 -19.82 25.20 18.71
N ASN A 568 -20.59 25.99 19.52
CA ASN A 568 -21.93 26.40 19.14
C ASN A 568 -21.87 27.58 18.16
N VAL A 569 -22.66 27.54 17.07
CA VAL A 569 -22.71 28.59 16.06
C VAL A 569 -24.15 28.92 15.63
N ASN A 570 -24.39 30.17 15.25
CA ASN A 570 -25.72 30.66 14.84
C ASN A 570 -25.99 30.44 13.33
N GLY A 571 -25.01 30.04 12.55
CA GLY A 571 -25.13 29.82 11.12
C GLY A 571 -23.78 29.82 10.42
N LEU A 572 -23.75 29.66 9.08
CA LEU A 572 -22.52 29.50 8.32
C LEU A 572 -21.59 30.73 8.44
N LYS A 573 -22.12 31.96 8.53
CA LYS A 573 -21.29 33.16 8.69
C LYS A 573 -20.56 33.17 10.04
N ASP A 574 -21.28 32.91 11.14
CA ASP A 574 -20.71 32.81 12.49
C ASP A 574 -19.71 31.64 12.58
N ASN A 575 -20.01 30.54 11.86
CA ASN A 575 -19.14 29.40 11.74
C ASN A 575 -17.78 29.79 11.13
N ILE A 576 -17.79 30.53 10.00
CA ILE A 576 -16.56 30.97 9.31
C ILE A 576 -15.78 31.97 10.17
N GLU A 577 -16.46 32.93 10.86
CA GLU A 577 -15.79 33.88 11.72
C GLU A 577 -15.05 33.21 12.89
N LYS A 578 -15.68 32.24 13.55
CA LYS A 578 -15.04 31.45 14.62
C LYS A 578 -13.94 30.56 14.10
N LEU A 579 -14.11 29.98 12.87
CA LEU A 579 -13.09 29.19 12.18
C LEU A 579 -11.84 30.05 11.93
N ILE A 580 -11.97 31.24 11.36
CA ILE A 580 -10.86 32.16 11.06
C ILE A 580 -10.09 32.49 12.34
N ASN A 581 -10.78 32.82 13.44
CA ASN A 581 -10.14 33.12 14.70
C ASN A 581 -9.34 31.93 15.24
N ALA A 582 -9.92 30.75 15.22
CA ALA A 582 -9.23 29.51 15.65
C ALA A 582 -8.02 29.18 14.79
N ILE A 583 -8.10 29.34 13.46
CA ILE A 583 -6.96 29.11 12.54
C ILE A 583 -5.84 30.11 12.84
N ASN A 584 -6.15 31.39 13.05
CA ASN A 584 -5.16 32.41 13.36
C ASN A 584 -4.44 32.10 14.70
N GLU A 585 -5.17 31.71 15.74
CA GLU A 585 -4.55 31.28 17.01
C GLU A 585 -3.62 30.08 16.86
N ILE A 586 -4.00 29.09 16.00
CA ILE A 586 -3.16 27.93 15.69
C ILE A 586 -1.89 28.39 14.98
N LYS A 587 -2.03 29.22 13.93
CA LYS A 587 -0.89 29.68 13.12
C LYS A 587 0.06 30.62 13.90
N GLU A 588 -0.42 31.36 14.90
CA GLU A 588 0.44 32.10 15.81
C GLU A 588 1.33 31.20 16.66
N ARG A 589 0.81 30.02 17.06
CA ARG A 589 1.55 29.05 17.88
C ARG A 589 2.45 28.16 17.02
N ASN A 590 1.96 27.72 15.86
CA ASN A 590 2.65 26.85 14.93
C ASN A 590 2.30 27.23 13.48
N LYS A 591 3.23 27.95 12.82
CA LYS A 591 3.03 28.43 11.43
C LYS A 591 2.88 27.29 10.44
N ASP A 592 3.50 26.15 10.71
CA ASP A 592 3.55 24.99 9.82
C ASP A 592 2.45 23.97 10.10
N ALA A 593 1.54 24.22 11.06
CA ALA A 593 0.44 23.33 11.38
C ALA A 593 -0.40 23.03 10.12
N SER A 594 -0.59 21.74 9.83
CA SER A 594 -1.48 21.28 8.77
C SER A 594 -2.94 21.31 9.22
N ILE A 595 -3.80 21.96 8.44
CA ILE A 595 -5.20 22.19 8.81
C ILE A 595 -6.13 21.71 7.71
N VAL A 596 -7.16 20.95 8.07
CA VAL A 596 -8.25 20.61 7.16
C VAL A 596 -9.59 21.11 7.69
N VAL A 597 -10.39 21.67 6.80
CA VAL A 597 -11.77 22.08 7.04
C VAL A 597 -12.70 21.19 6.25
N VAL A 598 -13.56 20.44 6.94
CA VAL A 598 -14.49 19.49 6.34
C VAL A 598 -15.92 20.01 6.43
N TYR A 599 -16.61 20.03 5.30
CA TYR A 599 -18.04 20.36 5.22
C TYR A 599 -18.80 19.31 4.40
N PRO A 600 -20.03 18.91 4.81
CA PRO A 600 -20.78 17.83 4.10
C PRO A 600 -21.17 18.20 2.67
N ASP A 601 -21.59 19.45 2.43
CA ASP A 601 -22.09 19.92 1.13
C ASP A 601 -20.97 20.52 0.27
N SER A 602 -20.55 19.80 -0.76
CA SER A 602 -19.47 20.24 -1.67
C SER A 602 -19.75 21.60 -2.35
N LYS A 603 -21.02 22.03 -2.46
CA LYS A 603 -21.38 23.33 -3.05
C LYS A 603 -20.94 24.52 -2.19
N LYS A 604 -20.74 24.31 -0.89
CA LYS A 604 -20.34 25.37 0.04
C LYS A 604 -18.83 25.49 0.21
N LEU A 605 -18.04 24.54 -0.29
CA LEU A 605 -16.60 24.54 -0.11
C LEU A 605 -15.93 25.76 -0.75
N ASN A 606 -16.33 26.13 -1.96
CA ASN A 606 -15.79 27.32 -2.62
C ASN A 606 -16.07 28.60 -1.81
N TYR A 607 -17.26 28.72 -1.23
CA TYR A 607 -17.60 29.89 -0.40
C TYR A 607 -16.74 29.94 0.88
N ILE A 608 -16.49 28.81 1.53
CA ILE A 608 -15.63 28.72 2.70
C ILE A 608 -14.20 29.13 2.33
N ASP A 609 -13.68 28.59 1.24
CA ASP A 609 -12.34 28.91 0.73
C ASP A 609 -12.18 30.39 0.38
N GLU A 610 -13.13 30.98 -0.34
CA GLU A 610 -13.13 32.42 -0.66
C GLU A 610 -13.08 33.28 0.59
N GLU A 611 -13.88 32.97 1.63
CA GLU A 611 -13.89 33.74 2.87
C GLU A 611 -12.58 33.60 3.67
N LEU A 612 -11.95 32.41 3.69
CA LEU A 612 -10.64 32.20 4.29
C LEU A 612 -9.57 33.05 3.57
N ASN A 613 -9.51 32.98 2.24
CA ASN A 613 -8.55 33.75 1.44
C ASN A 613 -8.76 35.27 1.56
N LYS A 614 -10.00 35.76 1.63
CA LYS A 614 -10.31 37.18 1.88
C LYS A 614 -9.75 37.67 3.22
N ASN A 615 -9.65 36.79 4.21
CA ASN A 615 -9.12 37.09 5.53
C ASN A 615 -7.63 36.76 5.70
N GLY A 616 -6.90 36.56 4.56
CA GLY A 616 -5.46 36.37 4.55
C GLY A 616 -4.98 34.97 4.91
N ILE A 617 -5.87 33.99 4.98
CA ILE A 617 -5.54 32.57 5.22
C ILE A 617 -5.37 31.90 3.86
N SER A 618 -4.19 31.40 3.57
CA SER A 618 -3.88 30.67 2.32
C SER A 618 -4.61 29.32 2.33
N SER A 619 -5.74 29.26 1.62
CA SER A 619 -6.57 28.04 1.53
C SER A 619 -6.87 27.66 0.09
N TYR A 620 -7.37 26.43 -0.10
CA TYR A 620 -7.82 25.92 -1.41
C TYR A 620 -8.85 24.83 -1.21
N VAL A 621 -9.71 24.62 -2.24
CA VAL A 621 -10.68 23.52 -2.26
C VAL A 621 -10.00 22.25 -2.78
N ALA A 622 -9.86 21.25 -1.92
CA ALA A 622 -9.29 19.95 -2.22
C ALA A 622 -10.40 18.96 -2.61
N LEU A 623 -10.61 18.76 -3.89
CA LEU A 623 -11.53 17.77 -4.44
C LEU A 623 -10.85 16.87 -5.46
N LYS A 624 -11.13 15.58 -5.44
CA LYS A 624 -10.54 14.57 -6.34
C LYS A 624 -9.01 14.57 -6.29
N ASP A 625 -8.36 14.93 -7.38
CA ASP A 625 -6.92 14.83 -7.61
C ASP A 625 -6.17 16.16 -7.32
N GLU A 626 -6.87 17.17 -6.79
CA GLU A 626 -6.34 18.53 -6.64
C GLU A 626 -5.92 18.80 -5.19
N TRP A 627 -4.93 18.05 -4.68
CA TRP A 627 -4.34 18.33 -3.36
C TRP A 627 -3.05 19.16 -3.49
N ASP A 628 -3.04 20.32 -2.83
CA ASP A 628 -1.88 21.21 -2.75
C ASP A 628 -1.43 21.38 -1.29
N PHE A 629 -0.53 20.53 -0.87
CA PHE A 629 0.03 20.55 0.50
C PHE A 629 0.98 21.73 0.77
N THR A 630 1.20 22.62 -0.21
CA THR A 630 1.95 23.87 0.01
C THR A 630 1.09 24.97 0.66
N LYS A 631 -0.24 24.82 0.62
CA LYS A 631 -1.19 25.74 1.23
C LYS A 631 -1.41 25.41 2.69
N ASP A 632 -1.80 26.43 3.46
CA ASP A 632 -1.99 26.33 4.92
C ASP A 632 -3.22 25.52 5.30
N VAL A 633 -4.31 25.65 4.53
CA VAL A 633 -5.62 25.09 4.86
C VAL A 633 -6.22 24.40 3.63
N SER A 634 -6.58 23.13 3.80
CA SER A 634 -7.34 22.37 2.80
C SER A 634 -8.83 22.42 3.17
N VAL A 635 -9.69 22.83 2.23
CA VAL A 635 -11.16 22.83 2.41
C VAL A 635 -11.75 21.71 1.57
N THR A 636 -12.48 20.77 2.19
CA THR A 636 -12.93 19.58 1.47
C THR A 636 -14.17 18.93 2.07
N ASN A 637 -14.61 17.79 1.51
CA ASN A 637 -15.66 16.94 2.06
C ASN A 637 -15.06 15.68 2.75
N TYR A 638 -15.90 14.95 3.50
CA TYR A 638 -15.48 13.79 4.28
C TYR A 638 -14.92 12.61 3.45
N HIS A 639 -15.30 12.49 2.17
CA HIS A 639 -14.78 11.42 1.30
C HIS A 639 -13.30 11.60 0.95
N GLN A 640 -12.84 12.85 0.90
CA GLN A 640 -11.49 13.17 0.42
C GLN A 640 -10.43 13.13 1.50
N VAL A 641 -10.81 13.24 2.79
CA VAL A 641 -9.85 13.23 3.91
C VAL A 641 -9.38 11.82 4.30
N LYS A 642 -10.02 10.80 3.75
CA LYS A 642 -9.68 9.43 4.10
C LYS A 642 -8.26 9.05 3.69
N GLY A 643 -7.52 8.41 4.61
CA GLY A 643 -6.11 8.07 4.44
C GLY A 643 -5.14 9.23 4.68
N LEU A 644 -5.64 10.48 4.78
CA LEU A 644 -4.82 11.66 5.07
C LEU A 644 -4.85 12.00 6.57
N GLU A 645 -3.88 12.76 7.04
CA GLU A 645 -3.74 13.17 8.43
C GLU A 645 -3.33 14.64 8.51
N PHE A 646 -3.88 15.33 9.53
CA PHE A 646 -3.69 16.76 9.76
C PHE A 646 -3.44 17.01 11.23
N ASP A 647 -2.75 18.09 11.57
CA ASP A 647 -2.57 18.46 12.98
C ASP A 647 -3.91 18.90 13.58
N HIS A 648 -4.69 19.68 12.82
CA HIS A 648 -6.00 20.13 13.25
C HIS A 648 -7.10 19.84 12.24
N VAL A 649 -8.21 19.30 12.70
CA VAL A 649 -9.38 18.97 11.88
C VAL A 649 -10.58 19.80 12.34
N PHE A 650 -11.14 20.56 11.42
CA PHE A 650 -12.35 21.35 11.61
C PHE A 650 -13.54 20.68 10.90
N ILE A 651 -14.54 20.24 11.66
CA ILE A 651 -15.77 19.62 11.15
C ILE A 651 -16.88 20.66 11.26
N LEU A 652 -17.20 21.31 10.16
CA LEU A 652 -18.24 22.33 10.09
C LEU A 652 -19.59 21.70 9.74
N GLY A 653 -20.67 22.27 10.28
CA GLY A 653 -22.03 21.86 9.96
C GLY A 653 -22.36 20.44 10.44
N LEU A 654 -22.00 20.11 11.68
CA LEU A 654 -22.19 18.78 12.25
C LEU A 654 -23.65 18.30 12.20
N ASN A 655 -24.64 19.21 12.37
CA ASN A 655 -26.06 18.90 12.21
C ASN A 655 -26.44 18.62 10.74
N ASP A 656 -25.70 19.17 9.78
CA ASP A 656 -25.95 18.91 8.36
C ASP A 656 -25.56 17.46 8.01
N PHE A 657 -24.56 16.84 8.68
CA PHE A 657 -24.26 15.42 8.55
C PHE A 657 -25.42 14.52 8.97
N GLU A 658 -26.25 14.95 9.93
CA GLU A 658 -27.43 14.18 10.37
C GLU A 658 -28.59 14.25 9.36
N SER A 659 -28.70 15.38 8.63
CA SER A 659 -29.78 15.58 7.66
C SER A 659 -29.62 14.81 6.36
N TYR A 660 -28.39 14.38 6.04
CA TYR A 660 -28.15 13.47 4.93
C TYR A 660 -28.43 12.04 5.40
N SER A 661 -29.12 11.24 4.59
CA SER A 661 -29.44 9.82 4.87
C SER A 661 -28.20 8.94 4.76
N TYR A 662 -27.22 9.16 5.63
CA TYR A 662 -26.02 8.32 5.71
C TYR A 662 -26.28 7.16 6.68
N GLU A 663 -26.19 5.94 6.20
CA GLU A 663 -26.38 4.72 7.01
C GLU A 663 -25.29 4.54 8.09
N ASN A 664 -24.12 5.21 7.98
CA ASN A 664 -22.98 5.04 8.86
C ASN A 664 -22.45 6.38 9.42
N LYS A 665 -23.33 7.21 10.00
CA LYS A 665 -22.95 8.54 10.52
C LYS A 665 -21.87 8.47 11.60
N ASP A 666 -21.96 7.48 12.48
CA ASP A 666 -21.01 7.16 13.53
C ASP A 666 -19.61 6.85 12.95
N LYS A 667 -19.54 6.04 11.92
CA LYS A 667 -18.26 5.68 11.25
C LYS A 667 -17.66 6.86 10.47
N ILE A 668 -18.50 7.71 9.87
CA ILE A 668 -18.02 8.93 9.20
C ILE A 668 -17.38 9.85 10.25
N LEU A 669 -18.08 10.12 11.36
CA LEU A 669 -17.54 10.98 12.40
C LEU A 669 -16.32 10.35 13.08
N TYR A 670 -16.33 9.05 13.36
CA TYR A 670 -15.15 8.30 13.81
C TYR A 670 -13.95 8.53 12.89
N THR A 671 -14.15 8.38 11.56
CA THR A 671 -13.09 8.58 10.59
C THR A 671 -12.56 10.01 10.60
N LEU A 672 -13.42 11.03 10.69
CA LEU A 672 -13.02 12.43 10.73
C LEU A 672 -12.24 12.77 12.01
N LEU A 673 -12.69 12.29 13.17
CA LEU A 673 -11.99 12.46 14.44
C LEU A 673 -10.57 11.89 14.38
N THR A 674 -10.44 10.70 13.86
CA THR A 674 -9.16 9.96 13.77
C THR A 674 -8.19 10.52 12.72
N ARG A 675 -8.55 11.55 11.96
CA ARG A 675 -7.63 12.27 11.06
C ARG A 675 -6.78 13.30 11.76
N SER A 676 -7.10 13.65 13.01
CA SER A 676 -6.39 14.66 13.78
C SER A 676 -5.22 14.07 14.58
N ARG A 677 -4.10 14.77 14.54
CA ARG A 677 -2.92 14.49 15.37
C ARG A 677 -2.95 15.25 16.69
N GLU A 678 -3.46 16.50 16.69
CA GLU A 678 -3.45 17.38 17.87
C GLU A 678 -4.86 17.64 18.41
N ARG A 679 -5.73 18.27 17.62
CA ARG A 679 -7.07 18.63 18.11
C ARG A 679 -8.13 18.63 17.02
N VAL A 680 -9.36 18.21 17.38
CA VAL A 680 -10.55 18.32 16.54
C VAL A 680 -11.45 19.44 17.04
N TYR A 681 -12.04 20.17 16.10
CA TYR A 681 -13.01 21.23 16.31
C TYR A 681 -14.32 20.87 15.59
N MET A 682 -15.40 20.70 16.34
CA MET A 682 -16.71 20.29 15.84
C MET A 682 -17.71 21.42 15.97
N TYR A 683 -18.27 21.90 14.85
CA TYR A 683 -19.16 23.05 14.83
C TYR A 683 -20.61 22.61 14.65
N TYR A 684 -21.48 22.95 15.59
CA TYR A 684 -22.90 22.60 15.57
C TYR A 684 -23.79 23.84 15.71
N LYS A 685 -25.05 23.73 15.24
CA LYS A 685 -26.04 24.80 15.23
C LYS A 685 -27.26 24.41 16.06
N LYS A 686 -27.71 25.30 16.97
CA LYS A 686 -28.91 25.20 17.81
C LYS A 686 -28.87 24.09 18.86
N CYS A 687 -28.82 22.84 18.48
CA CYS A 687 -28.82 21.66 19.36
C CYS A 687 -27.62 20.79 19.12
N ILE A 688 -27.14 20.13 20.16
CA ILE A 688 -26.10 19.12 20.05
C ILE A 688 -26.66 17.98 19.17
N PRO A 689 -25.91 17.53 18.14
CA PRO A 689 -26.32 16.41 17.30
C PRO A 689 -26.62 15.14 18.09
N GLU A 690 -27.64 14.40 17.68
CA GLU A 690 -28.09 13.16 18.36
C GLU A 690 -26.95 12.15 18.54
N ILE A 691 -26.02 12.09 17.57
CA ILE A 691 -24.85 11.23 17.60
C ILE A 691 -23.94 11.52 18.83
N LEU A 692 -23.88 12.77 19.31
CA LEU A 692 -23.10 13.17 20.49
C LEU A 692 -23.92 13.23 21.77
N GLU A 693 -25.25 13.24 21.71
CA GLU A 693 -26.09 13.30 22.92
C GLU A 693 -25.92 12.09 23.83
N LYS A 694 -25.62 10.94 23.26
CA LYS A 694 -25.42 9.65 23.94
C LYS A 694 -24.00 9.46 24.50
N ILE A 695 -23.07 10.34 24.13
CA ILE A 695 -21.66 10.25 24.49
C ILE A 695 -21.38 10.99 25.81
N ASP A 696 -20.47 10.45 26.61
CA ASP A 696 -20.05 11.11 27.85
C ASP A 696 -19.50 12.50 27.56
N LYS A 697 -20.11 13.51 28.15
CA LYS A 697 -19.72 14.93 27.99
C LYS A 697 -18.31 15.23 28.50
N ASN A 698 -17.73 14.35 29.30
CA ASN A 698 -16.34 14.47 29.76
C ASN A 698 -15.31 14.22 28.64
N LEU A 699 -15.71 13.64 27.50
CA LEU A 699 -14.82 13.34 26.38
C LEU A 699 -14.54 14.53 25.46
N TYR A 700 -15.29 15.62 25.58
CA TYR A 700 -15.08 16.85 24.78
C TYR A 700 -15.28 18.13 25.66
N GLU A 701 -14.79 19.26 25.17
CA GLU A 701 -15.03 20.60 25.74
C GLU A 701 -16.10 21.32 24.93
N MET A 702 -16.84 22.22 25.55
CA MET A 702 -17.89 23.03 24.91
C MET A 702 -17.62 24.51 25.05
N ILE A 703 -17.78 25.29 23.95
CA ILE A 703 -17.72 26.77 23.95
C ILE A 703 -18.85 27.37 23.11
#